data_eadd88db544cc3cb1f75cbddc92dbee6
#
_entry.id   eadd88db544cc3cb1f75cbddc92dbee6
#
_cell.length_a   1.000
_cell.length_b   1.000
_cell.length_c   1.000
_cell.angle_alpha   90.00
_cell.angle_beta   90.00
_cell.angle_gamma   90.00
#
_symmetry.space_group_name_H-M   'P 1'
#
loop_
_entity.id
_entity.type
_entity.pdbx_description
1 polymer ?
#
loop_
_entity_poly.entity_id
_entity_poly.type
_entity_poly.pdbx_seq_one_letter_code
_entity_poly.pdbx_strand_id
1 'polypeptide(L)'
;MRKLKLVMVGNGMAGVRTLEELRKLAPDMYDITVFGAEPHPNYNRILLSPVLAGEMTIQDIILNDLQWYADNGITLHLGSKVTSIDRQNRSVVATDRDGQTITVDYDRLLLATGSNPFILPIPGNDLPGVISYRDIKDTDEMIDAAAKYKHAVVIGAGLLGLEAANGLALRGMDVTVVHISDWIMERQLDRTAGKMLQKALEEKGMKFKLNAQTAELVRGESGRVCAIKFKDGETLPADLVCMAAGIRPNVDLAEKAGIHCNRGIIVNDTLQTYDPAIYAVGECANHRGTAYGLVAPLFEQAKVCANHLAEIGIARYEGSVTSTKLKVTGIDVFSAGDFSGSEGTEDIVLHDPGLGVYKRIVLKDDKLVGAVMYGDTKDGAWYFQLLKDEQNIHDIRDHLVFGNAHLGDVGHKGTNVAASMPDTAEVCGCNGVCKGTIVKAIQEHGLFTLEDVRKHTKASSSCGSCTGLVEQILASTIGGAYEPADSANKPVCGCTDHSHGDVRRAIREHKLLSVGDTQKFLEWKTPNGCATCRPALNYYCISTWPHEALDDPQSRFINERAHANIQKDGTYSVVPRMWGGLTTPGELRAIADAAEKYKVPTVKVTGGQRIDLLGVKKEDLPAMWADFAQAGMVSGHAYGKSLRTVKTCVGA
;
A
#
# COMPACT_ATOMS: atom_id res chain seq x y z
N MET A 1 13.57 -38.73 -9.78
CA MET A 1 14.44 -38.05 -10.78
C MET A 1 15.49 -37.25 -10.04
N ARG A 2 16.70 -37.06 -10.58
CA ARG A 2 17.71 -36.17 -10.00
C ARG A 2 17.18 -34.73 -10.10
N LYS A 3 17.20 -33.95 -8.99
CA LYS A 3 16.88 -32.53 -9.03
C LYS A 3 17.94 -31.79 -9.88
N LEU A 4 17.50 -30.81 -10.66
CA LEU A 4 18.40 -29.92 -11.37
C LEU A 4 19.03 -28.92 -10.38
N LYS A 5 20.25 -28.49 -10.63
CA LYS A 5 20.93 -27.48 -9.81
C LYS A 5 20.60 -26.08 -10.36
N LEU A 6 19.93 -25.25 -9.55
CA LEU A 6 19.72 -23.83 -9.83
C LEU A 6 20.61 -23.00 -8.93
N VAL A 7 21.50 -22.23 -9.52
CA VAL A 7 22.30 -21.25 -8.80
C VAL A 7 21.75 -19.86 -9.07
N MET A 8 21.52 -19.07 -8.01
CA MET A 8 21.11 -17.67 -8.10
C MET A 8 22.20 -16.75 -7.57
N VAL A 9 22.60 -15.76 -8.37
CA VAL A 9 23.57 -14.72 -7.99
C VAL A 9 22.85 -13.42 -7.71
N GLY A 10 22.86 -13.01 -6.46
CA GLY A 10 22.13 -11.86 -5.92
C GLY A 10 20.92 -12.30 -5.09
N ASN A 11 20.83 -11.80 -3.85
CA ASN A 11 19.77 -12.12 -2.89
C ASN A 11 18.77 -10.95 -2.72
N GLY A 12 18.55 -10.19 -3.79
CA GLY A 12 17.64 -9.05 -3.81
C GLY A 12 16.18 -9.45 -4.11
N MET A 13 15.30 -8.44 -4.10
CA MET A 13 13.84 -8.61 -4.22
C MET A 13 13.42 -9.36 -5.50
N ALA A 14 14.01 -9.05 -6.65
CA ALA A 14 13.64 -9.68 -7.93
C ALA A 14 14.04 -11.17 -7.98
N GLY A 15 15.25 -11.49 -7.55
CA GLY A 15 15.76 -12.87 -7.53
C GLY A 15 14.94 -13.76 -6.60
N VAL A 16 14.76 -13.34 -5.36
CA VAL A 16 13.99 -14.12 -4.37
C VAL A 16 12.52 -14.23 -4.79
N ARG A 17 11.93 -13.17 -5.38
CA ARG A 17 10.59 -13.27 -5.96
C ARG A 17 10.51 -14.36 -7.04
N THR A 18 11.55 -14.49 -7.87
CA THR A 18 11.59 -15.58 -8.86
C THR A 18 11.58 -16.95 -8.19
N LEU A 19 12.33 -17.13 -7.09
CA LEU A 19 12.32 -18.38 -6.34
C LEU A 19 10.96 -18.65 -5.66
N GLU A 20 10.31 -17.63 -5.10
CA GLU A 20 8.95 -17.74 -4.53
C GLU A 20 7.95 -18.24 -5.57
N GLU A 21 7.97 -17.67 -6.78
CA GLU A 21 7.08 -18.08 -7.86
C GLU A 21 7.45 -19.48 -8.41
N LEU A 22 8.75 -19.76 -8.54
CA LEU A 22 9.22 -21.07 -8.99
C LEU A 22 8.83 -22.19 -8.01
N ARG A 23 8.95 -21.95 -6.70
CA ARG A 23 8.55 -22.91 -5.67
C ARG A 23 7.04 -23.22 -5.69
N LYS A 24 6.20 -22.26 -6.06
CA LYS A 24 4.77 -22.50 -6.27
C LYS A 24 4.48 -23.38 -7.49
N LEU A 25 5.24 -23.20 -8.57
CA LEU A 25 5.03 -23.89 -9.83
C LEU A 25 5.68 -25.28 -9.89
N ALA A 26 6.90 -25.39 -9.36
CA ALA A 26 7.72 -26.61 -9.43
C ALA A 26 8.54 -26.81 -8.14
N PRO A 27 7.90 -27.17 -7.00
CA PRO A 27 8.52 -27.19 -5.67
C PRO A 27 9.70 -28.17 -5.55
N ASP A 28 9.70 -29.27 -6.31
CA ASP A 28 10.69 -30.35 -6.19
C ASP A 28 11.68 -30.43 -7.35
N MET A 29 11.62 -29.49 -8.30
CA MET A 29 12.40 -29.57 -9.54
C MET A 29 13.89 -29.26 -9.34
N TYR A 30 14.20 -28.33 -8.43
CA TYR A 30 15.55 -27.79 -8.25
C TYR A 30 16.13 -28.01 -6.87
N ASP A 31 17.44 -28.25 -6.84
CA ASP A 31 18.32 -28.01 -5.70
C ASP A 31 18.89 -26.59 -5.86
N ILE A 32 18.51 -25.68 -4.93
CA ILE A 32 18.69 -24.25 -5.09
C ILE A 32 19.81 -23.74 -4.20
N THR A 33 20.80 -23.06 -4.80
CA THR A 33 21.87 -22.35 -4.08
C THR A 33 21.79 -20.86 -4.41
N VAL A 34 21.85 -19.99 -3.38
CA VAL A 34 21.77 -18.54 -3.50
C VAL A 34 23.03 -17.89 -2.93
N PHE A 35 23.63 -16.98 -3.69
CA PHE A 35 24.74 -16.16 -3.24
C PHE A 35 24.30 -14.71 -3.05
N GLY A 36 24.41 -14.19 -1.81
CA GLY A 36 24.20 -12.80 -1.44
C GLY A 36 25.53 -12.13 -1.06
N ALA A 37 25.89 -11.05 -1.75
CA ALA A 37 27.11 -10.29 -1.39
C ALA A 37 26.95 -9.54 -0.07
N GLU A 38 25.72 -9.13 0.26
CA GLU A 38 25.38 -8.51 1.54
C GLU A 38 25.23 -9.57 2.65
N PRO A 39 25.46 -9.18 3.91
CA PRO A 39 25.38 -10.09 5.07
C PRO A 39 23.94 -10.32 5.58
N HIS A 40 22.96 -9.88 4.84
CA HIS A 40 21.57 -9.85 5.26
C HIS A 40 20.72 -10.81 4.41
N PRO A 41 19.68 -11.44 4.99
CA PRO A 41 18.68 -12.13 4.21
C PRO A 41 17.92 -11.12 3.32
N ASN A 42 17.04 -11.62 2.46
CA ASN A 42 16.29 -10.74 1.56
C ASN A 42 15.45 -9.72 2.32
N TYR A 43 15.59 -8.46 1.98
CA TYR A 43 14.88 -7.34 2.59
C TYR A 43 14.27 -6.40 1.55
N ASN A 44 13.30 -5.61 1.99
CA ASN A 44 12.62 -4.62 1.16
C ASN A 44 13.44 -3.32 1.09
N ARG A 45 14.16 -3.13 -0.03
CA ARG A 45 14.99 -1.93 -0.25
C ARG A 45 14.19 -0.63 -0.29
N ILE A 46 12.89 -0.66 -0.64
CA ILE A 46 12.03 0.53 -0.64
C ILE A 46 11.88 1.08 0.79
N LEU A 47 11.94 0.21 1.79
CA LEU A 47 11.76 0.56 3.19
C LEU A 47 13.05 1.03 3.89
N LEU A 48 14.17 1.16 3.16
CA LEU A 48 15.37 1.80 3.71
C LEU A 48 15.12 3.28 4.05
N SER A 49 14.23 3.96 3.33
CA SER A 49 13.87 5.36 3.62
C SER A 49 13.15 5.52 4.96
N PRO A 50 12.11 4.74 5.32
CA PRO A 50 11.58 4.70 6.69
C PRO A 50 12.61 4.31 7.77
N VAL A 51 13.56 3.42 7.47
CA VAL A 51 14.64 3.07 8.41
C VAL A 51 15.55 4.29 8.62
N LEU A 52 15.97 4.95 7.54
CA LEU A 52 16.74 6.19 7.64
C LEU A 52 15.98 7.27 8.41
N ALA A 53 14.68 7.39 8.21
CA ALA A 53 13.82 8.33 8.96
C ALA A 53 13.65 7.99 10.45
N GLY A 54 13.97 6.75 10.87
CA GLY A 54 13.79 6.27 12.23
C GLY A 54 12.38 5.75 12.54
N GLU A 55 11.58 5.52 11.51
CA GLU A 55 10.21 5.01 11.61
C GLU A 55 10.15 3.47 11.67
N MET A 56 11.19 2.79 11.17
CA MET A 56 11.30 1.34 11.10
C MET A 56 12.72 0.88 11.49
N THR A 57 12.83 -0.39 11.86
CA THR A 57 14.13 -1.05 12.09
C THR A 57 14.51 -1.93 10.90
N ILE A 58 15.78 -2.33 10.81
CA ILE A 58 16.24 -3.30 9.78
C ILE A 58 15.45 -4.61 9.86
N GLN A 59 15.09 -5.05 11.07
CA GLN A 59 14.34 -6.29 11.24
C GLN A 59 12.93 -6.22 10.63
N ASP A 60 12.29 -5.05 10.68
CA ASP A 60 10.94 -4.83 10.16
C ASP A 60 10.87 -4.92 8.64
N ILE A 61 11.98 -4.69 7.95
CA ILE A 61 12.05 -4.68 6.49
C ILE A 61 12.50 -6.02 5.88
N ILE A 62 12.81 -7.04 6.69
CA ILE A 62 13.15 -8.38 6.20
C ILE A 62 11.91 -9.02 5.54
N LEU A 63 12.06 -9.44 4.30
CA LEU A 63 10.98 -10.09 3.53
C LEU A 63 10.97 -11.60 3.72
N ASN A 64 12.14 -12.21 3.66
CA ASN A 64 12.35 -13.64 3.82
C ASN A 64 13.50 -13.83 4.83
N ASP A 65 13.19 -14.32 6.00
CA ASP A 65 14.17 -14.59 7.04
C ASP A 65 14.96 -15.89 6.78
N LEU A 66 15.96 -16.19 7.60
CA LEU A 66 16.79 -17.39 7.42
C LEU A 66 15.96 -18.68 7.52
N GLN A 67 14.91 -18.67 8.32
CA GLN A 67 14.02 -19.83 8.47
C GLN A 67 13.27 -20.11 7.17
N TRP A 68 12.83 -19.07 6.46
CA TRP A 68 12.19 -19.26 5.15
C TRP A 68 13.09 -20.00 4.16
N TYR A 69 14.39 -19.68 4.09
CA TYR A 69 15.32 -20.41 3.20
C TYR A 69 15.47 -21.87 3.63
N ALA A 70 15.59 -22.13 4.93
CA ALA A 70 15.71 -23.48 5.47
C ALA A 70 14.45 -24.32 5.19
N ASP A 71 13.25 -23.76 5.41
CA ASP A 71 11.96 -24.42 5.17
C ASP A 71 11.73 -24.75 3.68
N ASN A 72 12.33 -23.95 2.80
CA ASN A 72 12.27 -24.16 1.35
C ASN A 72 13.43 -24.98 0.78
N GLY A 73 14.33 -25.49 1.62
CA GLY A 73 15.48 -26.30 1.21
C GLY A 73 16.47 -25.53 0.34
N ILE A 74 16.62 -24.22 0.55
CA ILE A 74 17.50 -23.34 -0.23
C ILE A 74 18.82 -23.16 0.54
N THR A 75 19.94 -23.48 -0.08
CA THR A 75 21.27 -23.20 0.45
C THR A 75 21.60 -21.72 0.23
N LEU A 76 21.69 -20.94 1.30
CA LEU A 76 21.98 -19.50 1.25
C LEU A 76 23.40 -19.20 1.73
N HIS A 77 24.20 -18.57 0.89
CA HIS A 77 25.53 -18.03 1.23
C HIS A 77 25.45 -16.51 1.36
N LEU A 78 25.40 -16.01 2.59
CA LEU A 78 25.43 -14.57 2.91
C LEU A 78 26.85 -14.03 2.96
N GLY A 79 27.02 -12.76 2.56
CA GLY A 79 28.35 -12.12 2.52
C GLY A 79 29.30 -12.79 1.54
N SER A 80 28.78 -13.53 0.56
CA SER A 80 29.55 -14.31 -0.40
C SER A 80 29.37 -13.71 -1.79
N LYS A 81 30.41 -13.09 -2.31
CA LYS A 81 30.40 -12.41 -3.62
C LYS A 81 30.85 -13.36 -4.71
N VAL A 82 30.00 -13.62 -5.69
CA VAL A 82 30.39 -14.34 -6.90
C VAL A 82 31.35 -13.51 -7.71
N THR A 83 32.50 -14.08 -8.04
CA THR A 83 33.62 -13.40 -8.71
C THR A 83 33.79 -13.83 -10.15
N SER A 84 33.37 -15.07 -10.49
CA SER A 84 33.45 -15.58 -11.87
C SER A 84 32.38 -16.62 -12.19
N ILE A 85 32.06 -16.74 -13.47
CA ILE A 85 31.18 -17.75 -14.05
C ILE A 85 31.95 -18.48 -15.14
N ASP A 86 32.08 -19.79 -15.00
CA ASP A 86 32.59 -20.68 -16.05
C ASP A 86 31.39 -21.28 -16.80
N ARG A 87 31.11 -20.77 -17.99
CA ARG A 87 30.00 -21.21 -18.82
C ARG A 87 30.22 -22.58 -19.48
N GLN A 88 31.49 -22.93 -19.72
CA GLN A 88 31.84 -24.23 -20.36
C GLN A 88 31.63 -25.39 -19.37
N ASN A 89 32.13 -25.22 -18.14
CA ASN A 89 31.99 -26.21 -17.08
C ASN A 89 30.71 -26.02 -16.24
N ARG A 90 29.91 -24.96 -16.52
CA ARG A 90 28.69 -24.59 -15.79
C ARG A 90 28.89 -24.50 -14.29
N SER A 91 29.86 -23.72 -13.86
CA SER A 91 30.15 -23.47 -12.46
C SER A 91 30.28 -21.98 -12.16
N VAL A 92 30.01 -21.61 -10.92
CA VAL A 92 30.28 -20.28 -10.38
C VAL A 92 31.30 -20.38 -9.25
N VAL A 93 32.12 -19.33 -9.13
CA VAL A 93 33.09 -19.20 -8.04
C VAL A 93 32.72 -17.97 -7.23
N ALA A 94 32.57 -18.13 -5.93
CA ALA A 94 32.31 -17.07 -4.98
C ALA A 94 33.43 -16.99 -3.94
N THR A 95 33.60 -15.79 -3.37
CA THR A 95 34.49 -15.57 -2.21
C THR A 95 33.62 -15.11 -1.04
N ASP A 96 33.76 -15.78 0.10
CA ASP A 96 33.06 -15.40 1.33
C ASP A 96 33.79 -14.28 2.09
N ARG A 97 33.29 -13.92 3.28
CA ARG A 97 33.87 -12.87 4.13
C ARG A 97 35.25 -13.20 4.67
N ASP A 98 35.54 -14.49 4.83
CA ASP A 98 36.80 -14.97 5.35
C ASP A 98 37.85 -15.19 4.23
N GLY A 99 37.50 -14.83 3.01
CA GLY A 99 38.34 -14.99 1.81
C GLY A 99 38.34 -16.42 1.25
N GLN A 100 37.48 -17.30 1.74
CA GLN A 100 37.42 -18.68 1.25
C GLN A 100 36.68 -18.75 -0.06
N THR A 101 37.16 -19.61 -0.94
CA THR A 101 36.57 -19.84 -2.25
C THR A 101 35.51 -20.93 -2.18
N ILE A 102 34.33 -20.64 -2.69
CA ILE A 102 33.19 -21.56 -2.83
C ILE A 102 32.93 -21.76 -4.31
N THR A 103 32.99 -23.01 -4.78
CA THR A 103 32.67 -23.35 -6.17
C THR A 103 31.42 -24.22 -6.21
N VAL A 104 30.42 -23.84 -7.04
CA VAL A 104 29.16 -24.55 -7.18
C VAL A 104 28.82 -24.73 -8.66
N ASP A 105 28.45 -25.95 -9.04
CA ASP A 105 27.98 -26.25 -10.40
C ASP A 105 26.49 -25.93 -10.56
N TYR A 106 26.06 -25.62 -11.79
CA TYR A 106 24.68 -25.34 -12.11
C TYR A 106 24.18 -26.06 -13.38
N ASP A 107 22.92 -26.44 -13.39
CA ASP A 107 22.16 -26.77 -14.59
C ASP A 107 21.45 -25.53 -15.15
N ARG A 108 21.05 -24.63 -14.27
CA ARG A 108 20.49 -23.30 -14.56
C ARG A 108 21.13 -22.24 -13.67
N LEU A 109 21.42 -21.08 -14.24
CA LEU A 109 21.98 -19.92 -13.54
C LEU A 109 21.03 -18.74 -13.66
N LEU A 110 20.65 -18.13 -12.54
CA LEU A 110 19.84 -16.92 -12.48
C LEU A 110 20.69 -15.73 -11.99
N LEU A 111 20.90 -14.76 -12.86
CA LEU A 111 21.58 -13.50 -12.52
C LEU A 111 20.56 -12.47 -12.04
N ALA A 112 20.65 -12.09 -10.76
CA ALA A 112 19.82 -11.09 -10.11
C ALA A 112 20.71 -10.06 -9.39
N THR A 113 21.77 -9.62 -10.09
CA THR A 113 22.86 -8.78 -9.54
C THR A 113 22.45 -7.33 -9.28
N GLY A 114 21.24 -6.92 -9.72
CA GLY A 114 20.68 -5.60 -9.46
C GLY A 114 21.41 -4.48 -10.19
N SER A 115 21.58 -3.36 -9.51
CA SER A 115 22.28 -2.17 -10.05
C SER A 115 23.22 -1.57 -9.03
N ASN A 116 24.20 -0.82 -9.54
CA ASN A 116 25.12 -0.01 -8.75
C ASN A 116 24.67 1.47 -8.75
N PRO A 117 24.87 2.23 -7.67
CA PRO A 117 24.65 3.66 -7.67
C PRO A 117 25.60 4.34 -8.66
N PHE A 118 25.13 5.38 -9.30
CA PHE A 118 25.98 6.19 -10.17
C PHE A 118 26.76 7.20 -9.34
N ILE A 119 28.05 6.99 -9.23
CA ILE A 119 28.97 7.92 -8.57
C ILE A 119 29.47 8.91 -9.63
N LEU A 120 29.30 10.21 -9.36
CA LEU A 120 29.79 11.26 -10.26
C LEU A 120 31.31 11.18 -10.38
N PRO A 121 31.86 11.17 -11.59
CA PRO A 121 33.33 11.14 -11.82
C PRO A 121 33.94 12.52 -11.64
N ILE A 122 33.91 13.03 -10.43
CA ILE A 122 34.45 14.34 -10.05
C ILE A 122 35.55 14.19 -9.00
N PRO A 123 36.51 15.14 -8.89
CA PRO A 123 37.51 15.10 -7.83
C PRO A 123 36.88 15.01 -6.43
N GLY A 124 37.43 14.17 -5.58
CA GLY A 124 36.99 13.97 -4.20
C GLY A 124 35.78 13.04 -4.03
N ASN A 125 35.34 12.35 -5.06
CA ASN A 125 34.22 11.43 -4.98
C ASN A 125 34.47 10.16 -4.12
N ASP A 126 35.72 9.94 -3.75
CA ASP A 126 36.21 8.85 -2.89
C ASP A 126 36.52 9.28 -1.44
N LEU A 127 36.27 10.55 -1.10
CA LEU A 127 36.56 11.07 0.25
C LEU A 127 35.67 10.43 1.31
N PRO A 128 36.18 10.19 2.52
CA PRO A 128 35.34 9.85 3.66
C PRO A 128 34.21 10.85 3.84
N GLY A 129 32.97 10.36 4.00
CA GLY A 129 31.77 11.19 4.04
C GLY A 129 31.08 11.42 2.71
N VAL A 130 31.63 10.87 1.63
CA VAL A 130 30.93 10.76 0.34
C VAL A 130 30.40 9.35 0.24
N ILE A 131 29.09 9.22 0.15
CA ILE A 131 28.40 7.93 0.18
C ILE A 131 27.32 7.87 -0.92
N SER A 132 26.89 6.67 -1.23
CA SER A 132 25.67 6.42 -1.99
C SER A 132 24.47 6.19 -1.04
N TYR A 133 23.30 5.94 -1.61
CA TYR A 133 22.14 5.48 -0.86
C TYR A 133 21.52 4.30 -1.58
N ARG A 134 21.94 3.08 -1.20
CA ARG A 134 21.55 1.88 -1.94
C ARG A 134 21.18 0.68 -1.09
N ASP A 135 21.88 0.47 0.02
CA ASP A 135 21.75 -0.71 0.86
C ASP A 135 21.74 -0.37 2.36
N ILE A 136 21.70 -1.40 3.20
CA ILE A 136 21.68 -1.25 4.66
C ILE A 136 22.95 -0.56 5.15
N LYS A 137 24.12 -0.90 4.57
CA LYS A 137 25.40 -0.30 4.97
C LYS A 137 25.39 1.21 4.70
N ASP A 138 24.95 1.64 3.52
CA ASP A 138 24.81 3.05 3.20
C ASP A 138 23.88 3.76 4.20
N THR A 139 22.76 3.12 4.54
CA THR A 139 21.78 3.64 5.51
C THR A 139 22.39 3.80 6.90
N ASP A 140 23.14 2.79 7.38
CA ASP A 140 23.81 2.84 8.67
C ASP A 140 24.88 3.96 8.69
N GLU A 141 25.66 4.12 7.62
CA GLU A 141 26.64 5.20 7.50
C GLU A 141 25.97 6.59 7.51
N MET A 142 24.78 6.73 6.90
CA MET A 142 23.99 7.96 6.96
C MET A 142 23.48 8.24 8.37
N ILE A 143 22.97 7.23 9.07
CA ILE A 143 22.51 7.33 10.46
C ILE A 143 23.66 7.75 11.38
N ASP A 144 24.81 7.08 11.24
CA ASP A 144 26.02 7.39 12.00
C ASP A 144 26.54 8.81 11.74
N ALA A 145 26.48 9.26 10.49
CA ALA A 145 26.88 10.60 10.12
C ALA A 145 25.94 11.66 10.70
N ALA A 146 24.63 11.42 10.66
CA ALA A 146 23.64 12.33 11.22
C ALA A 146 23.80 12.54 12.74
N ALA A 147 24.29 11.52 13.46
CA ALA A 147 24.59 11.64 14.89
C ALA A 147 25.83 12.51 15.22
N LYS A 148 26.73 12.71 14.24
CA LYS A 148 28.05 13.32 14.47
C LYS A 148 28.25 14.65 13.76
N TYR A 149 27.52 14.90 12.71
CA TYR A 149 27.74 16.02 11.78
C TYR A 149 26.44 16.79 11.54
N LYS A 150 26.57 18.00 11.00
CA LYS A 150 25.46 18.93 10.88
C LYS A 150 24.98 19.14 9.43
N HIS A 151 25.89 19.23 8.48
CA HIS A 151 25.56 19.63 7.11
C HIS A 151 25.59 18.45 6.16
N ALA A 152 24.44 18.14 5.55
CA ALA A 152 24.34 17.12 4.52
C ALA A 152 23.98 17.73 3.17
N VAL A 153 24.62 17.24 2.13
CA VAL A 153 24.25 17.58 0.76
C VAL A 153 23.85 16.32 0.02
N VAL A 154 22.69 16.35 -0.62
CA VAL A 154 22.21 15.26 -1.47
C VAL A 154 22.30 15.69 -2.93
N ILE A 155 23.09 14.97 -3.73
CA ILE A 155 23.25 15.24 -5.16
C ILE A 155 22.26 14.38 -5.94
N GLY A 156 21.22 15.02 -6.48
CA GLY A 156 20.12 14.41 -7.22
C GLY A 156 18.78 14.59 -6.51
N ALA A 157 17.84 15.24 -7.20
CA ALA A 157 16.48 15.51 -6.71
C ALA A 157 15.44 14.56 -7.31
N GLY A 158 15.83 13.32 -7.62
CA GLY A 158 14.92 12.23 -7.95
C GLY A 158 14.30 11.61 -6.70
N LEU A 159 13.46 10.57 -6.88
CA LEU A 159 12.75 9.88 -5.80
C LEU A 159 13.65 9.54 -4.62
N LEU A 160 14.71 8.77 -4.86
CA LEU A 160 15.62 8.28 -3.81
C LEU A 160 16.39 9.43 -3.13
N GLY A 161 16.75 10.47 -3.89
CA GLY A 161 17.44 11.64 -3.34
C GLY A 161 16.57 12.45 -2.38
N LEU A 162 15.31 12.65 -2.72
CA LEU A 162 14.35 13.35 -1.85
C LEU A 162 14.04 12.53 -0.59
N GLU A 163 13.94 11.21 -0.69
CA GLU A 163 13.79 10.31 0.45
C GLU A 163 15.01 10.35 1.37
N ALA A 164 16.23 10.31 0.82
CA ALA A 164 17.47 10.47 1.57
C ALA A 164 17.52 11.80 2.30
N ALA A 165 17.21 12.89 1.59
CA ALA A 165 17.19 14.24 2.17
C ALA A 165 16.21 14.38 3.32
N ASN A 166 14.99 13.81 3.15
CA ASN A 166 13.99 13.81 4.21
C ASN A 166 14.45 13.00 5.43
N GLY A 167 14.98 11.81 5.23
CA GLY A 167 15.47 10.96 6.32
C GLY A 167 16.58 11.62 7.13
N LEU A 168 17.53 12.28 6.47
CA LEU A 168 18.61 13.04 7.12
C LEU A 168 18.08 14.28 7.86
N ALA A 169 17.12 14.99 7.28
CA ALA A 169 16.49 16.15 7.93
C ALA A 169 15.72 15.74 9.19
N LEU A 170 14.97 14.63 9.15
CA LEU A 170 14.29 14.07 10.33
C LEU A 170 15.26 13.66 11.44
N ARG A 171 16.50 13.33 11.10
CA ARG A 171 17.59 13.07 12.06
C ARG A 171 18.32 14.34 12.53
N GLY A 172 17.85 15.51 12.13
CA GLY A 172 18.34 16.80 12.63
C GLY A 172 19.50 17.41 11.82
N MET A 173 19.82 16.88 10.65
CA MET A 173 20.82 17.50 9.78
C MET A 173 20.23 18.71 9.02
N ASP A 174 21.08 19.68 8.74
CA ASP A 174 20.79 20.77 7.79
C ASP A 174 21.06 20.25 6.37
N VAL A 175 19.99 20.01 5.60
CA VAL A 175 20.07 19.30 4.33
C VAL A 175 19.85 20.24 3.16
N THR A 176 20.75 20.20 2.18
CA THR A 176 20.59 20.87 0.88
C THR A 176 20.59 19.83 -0.25
N VAL A 177 19.54 19.85 -1.06
CA VAL A 177 19.44 19.03 -2.26
C VAL A 177 20.00 19.81 -3.46
N VAL A 178 21.00 19.25 -4.12
CA VAL A 178 21.65 19.82 -5.31
C VAL A 178 21.19 19.08 -6.55
N HIS A 179 20.75 19.82 -7.57
CA HIS A 179 20.20 19.21 -8.78
C HIS A 179 20.62 19.96 -10.05
N ILE A 180 20.83 19.19 -11.13
CA ILE A 180 21.28 19.73 -12.40
C ILE A 180 20.16 20.41 -13.21
N SER A 181 18.92 19.94 -13.05
CA SER A 181 17.73 20.49 -13.74
C SER A 181 17.12 21.66 -12.98
N ASP A 182 16.21 22.40 -13.62
CA ASP A 182 15.52 23.57 -13.06
C ASP A 182 14.21 23.22 -12.30
N TRP A 183 13.86 21.94 -12.23
CA TRP A 183 12.82 21.40 -11.33
C TRP A 183 13.19 20.00 -10.87
N ILE A 184 12.58 19.58 -9.78
CA ILE A 184 12.84 18.29 -9.13
C ILE A 184 11.98 17.18 -9.76
N MET A 185 12.46 15.92 -9.67
CA MET A 185 11.77 14.73 -10.19
C MET A 185 11.44 14.82 -11.69
N GLU A 186 12.29 15.40 -12.51
CA GLU A 186 12.06 15.64 -13.94
C GLU A 186 11.80 14.36 -14.76
N ARG A 187 12.14 13.20 -14.19
CA ARG A 187 11.86 11.89 -14.82
C ARG A 187 10.49 11.32 -14.44
N GLN A 188 9.81 11.91 -13.47
CA GLN A 188 8.51 11.46 -12.98
C GLN A 188 7.44 12.54 -12.97
N LEU A 189 7.82 13.81 -12.93
CA LEU A 189 6.90 14.95 -12.85
C LEU A 189 7.17 15.94 -13.95
N ASP A 190 6.09 16.52 -14.48
CA ASP A 190 6.23 17.70 -15.30
C ASP A 190 6.69 18.90 -14.48
N ARG A 191 7.02 19.99 -15.16
CA ARG A 191 7.59 21.18 -14.51
C ARG A 191 6.64 21.81 -13.49
N THR A 192 5.34 21.76 -13.72
CA THR A 192 4.34 22.35 -12.82
C THR A 192 4.26 21.54 -11.51
N ALA A 193 4.08 20.25 -11.60
CA ALA A 193 4.03 19.37 -10.43
C ALA A 193 5.38 19.37 -9.68
N GLY A 194 6.51 19.35 -10.39
CA GLY A 194 7.84 19.43 -9.79
C GLY A 194 8.07 20.71 -8.99
N LYS A 195 7.63 21.87 -9.50
CA LYS A 195 7.72 23.15 -8.76
C LYS A 195 6.77 23.22 -7.57
N MET A 196 5.56 22.67 -7.68
CA MET A 196 4.63 22.57 -6.55
C MET A 196 5.22 21.70 -5.43
N LEU A 197 5.81 20.56 -5.78
CA LEU A 197 6.48 19.67 -4.84
C LEU A 197 7.68 20.35 -4.18
N GLN A 198 8.54 21.03 -4.97
CA GLN A 198 9.68 21.79 -4.45
C GLN A 198 9.23 22.79 -3.39
N LYS A 199 8.25 23.66 -3.73
CA LYS A 199 7.73 24.65 -2.80
C LYS A 199 7.23 24.03 -1.50
N ALA A 200 6.48 22.96 -1.57
CA ALA A 200 5.96 22.29 -0.40
C ALA A 200 7.07 21.65 0.47
N LEU A 201 8.17 21.19 -0.14
CA LEU A 201 9.33 20.67 0.60
C LEU A 201 10.16 21.82 1.20
N GLU A 202 10.27 22.97 0.52
CA GLU A 202 10.91 24.17 1.05
C GLU A 202 10.17 24.72 2.27
N GLU A 203 8.84 24.75 2.24
CA GLU A 203 7.99 25.13 3.39
C GLU A 203 8.20 24.21 4.60
N LYS A 204 8.66 22.97 4.37
CA LYS A 204 9.05 22.01 5.42
C LYS A 204 10.53 22.12 5.84
N GLY A 205 11.25 23.10 5.33
CA GLY A 205 12.63 23.40 5.71
C GLY A 205 13.71 22.75 4.86
N MET A 206 13.36 22.03 3.80
CA MET A 206 14.33 21.45 2.88
C MET A 206 14.90 22.55 1.95
N LYS A 207 16.20 22.55 1.72
CA LYS A 207 16.87 23.54 0.86
C LYS A 207 17.20 22.94 -0.49
N PHE A 208 17.03 23.72 -1.56
CA PHE A 208 17.35 23.30 -2.93
C PHE A 208 18.34 24.25 -3.60
N LYS A 209 19.31 23.67 -4.30
CA LYS A 209 20.18 24.38 -5.27
C LYS A 209 20.01 23.71 -6.62
N LEU A 210 19.11 24.26 -7.44
CA LEU A 210 18.81 23.78 -8.79
C LEU A 210 19.72 24.42 -9.82
N ASN A 211 19.76 23.89 -11.06
CA ASN A 211 20.65 24.27 -12.14
C ASN A 211 22.15 24.26 -11.73
N ALA A 212 22.50 23.44 -10.73
CA ALA A 212 23.82 23.43 -10.14
C ALA A 212 24.64 22.23 -10.64
N GLN A 213 25.79 22.51 -11.19
CA GLN A 213 26.76 21.50 -11.62
C GLN A 213 27.89 21.40 -10.61
N THR A 214 27.98 20.29 -9.91
CA THR A 214 29.08 19.99 -8.98
C THR A 214 30.37 19.82 -9.78
N ALA A 215 31.42 20.56 -9.39
CA ALA A 215 32.75 20.49 -10.01
C ALA A 215 33.70 19.62 -9.21
N GLU A 216 33.66 19.72 -7.87
CA GLU A 216 34.62 19.08 -6.97
C GLU A 216 34.03 18.91 -5.57
N LEU A 217 34.40 17.85 -4.86
CA LEU A 217 34.19 17.67 -3.44
C LEU A 217 35.49 18.01 -2.71
N VAL A 218 35.40 18.98 -1.81
CA VAL A 218 36.60 19.57 -1.18
C VAL A 218 36.99 18.77 0.04
N ARG A 219 38.28 18.41 0.12
CA ARG A 219 38.87 17.72 1.29
C ARG A 219 39.16 18.74 2.40
N GLY A 220 38.65 18.47 3.60
CA GLY A 220 39.01 19.24 4.81
C GLY A 220 40.32 18.79 5.44
N GLU A 221 40.73 19.48 6.50
CA GLU A 221 41.96 19.18 7.26
C GLU A 221 41.94 17.78 7.89
N SER A 222 40.74 17.26 8.26
CA SER A 222 40.54 15.91 8.77
C SER A 222 40.69 14.80 7.71
N GLY A 223 40.88 15.15 6.46
CA GLY A 223 40.91 14.23 5.33
C GLY A 223 39.53 13.83 4.81
N ARG A 224 38.44 14.30 5.46
CA ARG A 224 37.04 14.07 5.10
C ARG A 224 36.51 15.17 4.18
N VAL A 225 35.39 14.93 3.50
CA VAL A 225 34.67 15.99 2.77
C VAL A 225 34.26 17.11 3.73
N CYS A 226 34.46 18.39 3.31
CA CYS A 226 34.05 19.54 4.10
C CYS A 226 33.20 20.55 3.30
N ALA A 227 33.19 20.48 1.98
CA ALA A 227 32.40 21.33 1.12
C ALA A 227 32.19 20.72 -0.27
N ILE A 228 31.18 21.22 -0.96
CA ILE A 228 30.98 21.04 -2.41
C ILE A 228 31.32 22.34 -3.11
N LYS A 229 32.09 22.24 -4.20
CA LYS A 229 32.37 23.36 -5.11
C LYS A 229 31.61 23.15 -6.41
N PHE A 230 30.94 24.19 -6.88
CA PHE A 230 30.20 24.21 -8.13
C PHE A 230 31.00 24.81 -9.27
N LYS A 231 30.57 24.58 -10.53
CA LYS A 231 31.24 25.15 -11.71
C LYS A 231 31.15 26.67 -11.81
N ASP A 232 30.14 27.27 -11.18
CA ASP A 232 29.99 28.73 -11.08
C ASP A 232 30.93 29.37 -10.06
N GLY A 233 31.71 28.57 -9.32
CA GLY A 233 32.67 29.01 -8.32
C GLY A 233 32.11 29.07 -6.89
N GLU A 234 30.80 28.96 -6.71
CA GLU A 234 30.21 28.88 -5.38
C GLU A 234 30.63 27.61 -4.62
N THR A 235 30.62 27.71 -3.30
CA THR A 235 30.89 26.58 -2.40
C THR A 235 29.77 26.42 -1.37
N LEU A 236 29.45 25.17 -1.03
CA LEU A 236 28.45 24.82 -0.01
C LEU A 236 29.11 23.91 1.05
N PRO A 237 29.03 24.23 2.35
CA PRO A 237 29.52 23.34 3.40
C PRO A 237 28.83 21.99 3.35
N ALA A 238 29.60 20.90 3.55
CA ALA A 238 29.09 19.55 3.54
C ALA A 238 29.97 18.63 4.39
N ASP A 239 29.42 18.10 5.45
CA ASP A 239 30.05 17.06 6.26
C ASP A 239 29.74 15.64 5.73
N LEU A 240 28.61 15.53 5.04
CA LEU A 240 28.12 14.33 4.38
C LEU A 240 27.63 14.69 2.97
N VAL A 241 28.06 13.93 1.98
CA VAL A 241 27.56 14.04 0.61
C VAL A 241 26.96 12.72 0.18
N CYS A 242 25.65 12.69 -0.04
CA CYS A 242 24.92 11.53 -0.56
C CYS A 242 24.76 11.65 -2.08
N MET A 243 25.32 10.71 -2.85
CA MET A 243 25.16 10.66 -4.30
C MET A 243 23.93 9.82 -4.68
N ALA A 244 22.86 10.51 -5.04
CA ALA A 244 21.58 9.94 -5.52
C ALA A 244 21.31 10.31 -6.99
N ALA A 245 22.35 10.33 -7.83
CA ALA A 245 22.32 10.80 -9.22
C ALA A 245 21.89 9.72 -10.24
N GLY A 246 21.30 8.63 -9.77
CA GLY A 246 20.80 7.51 -10.57
C GLY A 246 21.53 6.21 -10.33
N ILE A 247 21.16 5.19 -11.09
CA ILE A 247 21.68 3.82 -10.99
C ILE A 247 22.17 3.33 -12.36
N ARG A 248 23.04 2.33 -12.35
CA ARG A 248 23.46 1.59 -13.54
C ARG A 248 23.30 0.08 -13.29
N PRO A 249 22.73 -0.68 -14.25
CA PRO A 249 22.70 -2.14 -14.17
C PRO A 249 24.05 -2.73 -13.82
N ASN A 250 24.09 -3.66 -12.87
CA ASN A 250 25.31 -4.34 -12.48
C ASN A 250 25.56 -5.54 -13.41
N VAL A 251 26.35 -5.29 -14.43
CA VAL A 251 26.65 -6.25 -15.52
C VAL A 251 28.05 -6.85 -15.45
N ASP A 252 28.92 -6.39 -14.57
CA ASP A 252 30.35 -6.71 -14.53
C ASP A 252 30.64 -8.22 -14.55
N LEU A 253 29.88 -9.00 -13.78
CA LEU A 253 30.03 -10.44 -13.72
C LEU A 253 29.62 -11.11 -15.04
N ALA A 254 28.54 -10.62 -15.64
CA ALA A 254 28.02 -11.14 -16.92
C ALA A 254 28.97 -10.82 -18.09
N GLU A 255 29.48 -9.60 -18.14
CA GLU A 255 30.47 -9.19 -19.17
C GLU A 255 31.76 -9.99 -19.09
N LYS A 256 32.30 -10.19 -17.88
CA LYS A 256 33.49 -11.03 -17.65
C LYS A 256 33.28 -12.48 -18.09
N ALA A 257 32.06 -12.98 -17.97
CA ALA A 257 31.67 -14.31 -18.43
C ALA A 257 31.36 -14.38 -19.93
N GLY A 258 31.47 -13.25 -20.67
CA GLY A 258 31.16 -13.16 -22.09
C GLY A 258 29.66 -13.22 -22.40
N ILE A 259 28.78 -12.88 -21.45
CA ILE A 259 27.33 -12.74 -21.67
C ILE A 259 27.08 -11.37 -22.28
N HIS A 260 26.21 -11.32 -23.30
CA HIS A 260 25.95 -10.05 -24.01
C HIS A 260 25.22 -9.04 -23.12
N CYS A 261 25.80 -7.84 -22.99
CA CYS A 261 25.27 -6.74 -22.23
C CYS A 261 25.18 -5.48 -23.09
N ASN A 262 24.10 -4.71 -22.91
CA ASN A 262 23.95 -3.36 -23.45
C ASN A 262 23.08 -2.56 -22.49
N ARG A 263 23.68 -1.72 -21.65
CA ARG A 263 22.98 -1.06 -20.53
C ARG A 263 22.15 -2.01 -19.65
N GLY A 264 22.60 -3.26 -19.51
CA GLY A 264 21.96 -4.36 -18.82
C GLY A 264 22.24 -5.68 -19.53
N ILE A 265 22.03 -6.80 -18.86
CA ILE A 265 22.17 -8.15 -19.43
C ILE A 265 21.02 -8.37 -20.42
N ILE A 266 21.35 -8.62 -21.70
CA ILE A 266 20.33 -8.79 -22.74
C ILE A 266 19.57 -10.10 -22.51
N VAL A 267 18.25 -10.01 -22.43
CA VAL A 267 17.34 -11.14 -22.28
C VAL A 267 16.22 -11.12 -23.31
N ASN A 268 15.71 -12.30 -23.63
CA ASN A 268 14.53 -12.48 -24.47
C ASN A 268 13.23 -12.37 -23.66
N ASP A 269 12.08 -12.62 -24.28
CA ASP A 269 10.75 -12.53 -23.65
C ASP A 269 10.50 -13.58 -22.56
N THR A 270 11.40 -14.52 -22.33
CA THR A 270 11.36 -15.50 -21.23
C THR A 270 12.41 -15.21 -20.15
N LEU A 271 13.05 -14.05 -20.22
CA LEU A 271 14.16 -13.60 -19.34
C LEU A 271 15.43 -14.47 -19.45
N GLN A 272 15.55 -15.26 -20.51
CA GLN A 272 16.71 -16.08 -20.81
C GLN A 272 17.71 -15.26 -21.64
N THR A 273 18.99 -15.40 -21.36
CA THR A 273 20.06 -14.83 -22.20
C THR A 273 20.25 -15.65 -23.48
N TYR A 274 21.20 -15.28 -24.32
CA TYR A 274 21.53 -16.13 -25.47
C TYR A 274 22.13 -17.51 -25.07
N ASP A 275 22.65 -17.61 -23.83
CA ASP A 275 23.04 -18.88 -23.23
C ASP A 275 21.80 -19.55 -22.61
N PRO A 276 21.38 -20.73 -23.15
CA PRO A 276 20.12 -21.36 -22.72
C PRO A 276 20.12 -21.82 -21.24
N ALA A 277 21.27 -21.87 -20.58
CA ALA A 277 21.37 -22.22 -19.18
C ALA A 277 21.28 -20.97 -18.25
N ILE A 278 21.35 -19.75 -18.79
CA ILE A 278 21.51 -18.51 -18.03
C ILE A 278 20.32 -17.57 -18.23
N TYR A 279 19.76 -17.11 -17.12
CA TYR A 279 18.65 -16.16 -17.04
C TYR A 279 19.09 -14.89 -16.32
N ALA A 280 18.42 -13.78 -16.57
CA ALA A 280 18.61 -12.57 -15.79
C ALA A 280 17.27 -11.89 -15.48
N VAL A 281 17.12 -11.41 -14.24
CA VAL A 281 15.93 -10.68 -13.77
C VAL A 281 16.33 -9.47 -12.92
N GLY A 282 15.46 -8.50 -12.87
CA GLY A 282 15.67 -7.32 -12.03
C GLY A 282 16.40 -6.20 -12.75
N GLU A 283 16.94 -5.27 -11.98
CA GLU A 283 17.59 -4.05 -12.50
C GLU A 283 18.83 -4.33 -13.36
N CYS A 284 19.41 -5.53 -13.28
CA CYS A 284 20.54 -5.92 -14.15
C CYS A 284 20.09 -6.36 -15.56
N ALA A 285 18.81 -6.70 -15.76
CA ALA A 285 18.30 -7.20 -17.03
C ALA A 285 17.92 -6.07 -17.99
N ASN A 286 18.21 -6.28 -19.28
CA ASN A 286 17.75 -5.43 -20.38
C ASN A 286 16.87 -6.26 -21.30
N HIS A 287 15.57 -5.93 -21.32
CA HIS A 287 14.59 -6.55 -22.19
C HIS A 287 14.18 -5.57 -23.28
N ARG A 288 14.35 -5.94 -24.55
CA ARG A 288 13.99 -5.11 -25.71
C ARG A 288 14.54 -3.68 -25.65
N GLY A 289 15.77 -3.50 -25.12
CA GLY A 289 16.43 -2.20 -25.00
C GLY A 289 16.08 -1.41 -23.72
N THR A 290 15.21 -1.92 -22.86
CA THR A 290 14.78 -1.26 -21.63
C THR A 290 15.28 -2.00 -20.39
N ALA A 291 15.89 -1.26 -19.47
CA ALA A 291 16.19 -1.71 -18.11
C ALA A 291 15.31 -0.94 -17.11
N TYR A 292 14.66 -1.66 -16.21
CA TYR A 292 13.70 -1.10 -15.25
C TYR A 292 14.36 -0.90 -13.89
N GLY A 293 14.09 0.25 -13.26
CA GLY A 293 14.57 0.58 -11.90
C GLY A 293 13.46 0.64 -10.85
N LEU A 294 12.25 0.16 -11.16
CA LEU A 294 11.11 0.10 -10.23
C LEU A 294 10.73 -1.36 -9.97
N VAL A 295 10.23 -1.66 -8.78
CA VAL A 295 10.01 -3.05 -8.33
C VAL A 295 8.90 -3.77 -9.08
N ALA A 296 7.80 -3.09 -9.45
CA ALA A 296 6.67 -3.73 -10.12
C ALA A 296 7.07 -4.45 -11.43
N PRO A 297 7.78 -3.82 -12.39
CA PRO A 297 8.30 -4.49 -13.56
C PRO A 297 9.18 -5.71 -13.23
N LEU A 298 10.00 -5.61 -12.17
CA LEU A 298 10.92 -6.68 -11.80
C LEU A 298 10.18 -7.92 -11.28
N PHE A 299 9.02 -7.73 -10.63
CA PHE A 299 8.17 -8.82 -10.18
C PHE A 299 7.38 -9.46 -11.34
N GLU A 300 7.00 -8.68 -12.36
CA GLU A 300 6.47 -9.22 -13.61
C GLU A 300 7.51 -10.09 -14.31
N GLN A 301 8.76 -9.62 -14.43
CA GLN A 301 9.89 -10.41 -14.92
C GLN A 301 10.07 -11.71 -14.12
N ALA A 302 10.04 -11.62 -12.78
CA ALA A 302 10.20 -12.77 -11.90
C ALA A 302 9.17 -13.88 -12.15
N LYS A 303 7.89 -13.51 -12.35
CA LYS A 303 6.81 -14.46 -12.68
C LYS A 303 7.06 -15.17 -14.01
N VAL A 304 7.46 -14.43 -15.05
CA VAL A 304 7.74 -15.01 -16.37
C VAL A 304 8.97 -15.90 -16.34
N CYS A 305 10.05 -15.46 -15.69
CA CYS A 305 11.26 -16.23 -15.52
C CYS A 305 11.00 -17.56 -14.77
N ALA A 306 10.24 -17.50 -13.67
CA ALA A 306 9.85 -18.68 -12.91
C ALA A 306 9.01 -19.66 -13.74
N ASN A 307 8.07 -19.15 -14.56
CA ASN A 307 7.26 -19.97 -15.45
C ASN A 307 8.12 -20.73 -16.49
N HIS A 308 9.14 -20.07 -17.03
CA HIS A 308 10.06 -20.70 -17.98
C HIS A 308 11.03 -21.67 -17.29
N LEU A 309 11.57 -21.33 -16.10
CA LEU A 309 12.40 -22.21 -15.30
C LEU A 309 11.63 -23.48 -14.85
N ALA A 310 10.32 -23.36 -14.60
CA ALA A 310 9.45 -24.50 -14.28
C ALA A 310 9.10 -25.36 -15.52
N GLU A 311 9.67 -25.06 -16.69
CA GLU A 311 9.43 -25.75 -17.98
C GLU A 311 7.95 -25.70 -18.45
N ILE A 312 7.13 -24.79 -17.89
CA ILE A 312 5.76 -24.53 -18.36
C ILE A 312 5.81 -23.73 -19.67
N GLY A 313 6.61 -22.66 -19.72
CA GLY A 313 7.04 -21.98 -20.95
C GLY A 313 5.98 -21.20 -21.71
N ILE A 314 4.78 -20.95 -21.14
CA ILE A 314 3.68 -20.22 -21.81
C ILE A 314 3.74 -18.72 -21.58
N ALA A 315 4.29 -18.26 -20.47
CA ALA A 315 4.36 -16.83 -20.14
C ALA A 315 5.43 -16.11 -20.98
N ARG A 316 5.13 -14.86 -21.35
CA ARG A 316 6.07 -13.96 -22.05
C ARG A 316 6.06 -12.61 -21.36
N TYR A 317 7.23 -12.00 -21.26
CA TYR A 317 7.40 -10.64 -20.80
C TYR A 317 7.43 -9.71 -22.01
N GLU A 318 6.44 -8.83 -22.13
CA GLU A 318 6.32 -7.92 -23.27
C GLU A 318 6.80 -6.51 -22.94
N GLY A 319 7.23 -6.30 -21.71
CA GLY A 319 7.56 -5.01 -21.12
C GLY A 319 6.54 -4.61 -20.07
N SER A 320 6.82 -3.54 -19.34
CA SER A 320 5.94 -3.04 -18.29
C SER A 320 5.68 -1.56 -18.47
N VAL A 321 4.43 -1.17 -18.32
CA VAL A 321 4.08 0.21 -18.08
C VAL A 321 4.41 0.56 -16.64
N THR A 322 5.03 1.72 -16.43
CA THR A 322 5.48 2.12 -15.10
C THR A 322 4.63 3.25 -14.53
N SER A 323 4.40 3.19 -13.24
CA SER A 323 3.88 4.32 -12.48
C SER A 323 4.78 4.62 -11.30
N THR A 324 4.81 5.87 -10.88
CA THR A 324 5.56 6.33 -9.72
C THR A 324 4.61 6.97 -8.74
N LYS A 325 4.68 6.60 -7.48
CA LYS A 325 4.04 7.30 -6.37
C LYS A 325 5.10 7.66 -5.35
N LEU A 326 5.17 8.94 -5.00
CA LEU A 326 6.06 9.46 -3.97
C LEU A 326 5.24 9.80 -2.73
N LYS A 327 5.73 9.36 -1.58
CA LYS A 327 5.19 9.75 -0.28
C LYS A 327 6.31 10.26 0.61
N VAL A 328 6.83 11.43 0.28
CA VAL A 328 7.82 12.14 1.10
C VAL A 328 7.10 13.19 1.91
N THR A 329 7.24 13.17 3.23
CA THR A 329 6.71 14.20 4.13
C THR A 329 5.20 14.45 4.04
N GLY A 330 4.40 13.41 3.70
CA GLY A 330 2.94 13.51 3.60
C GLY A 330 2.42 14.19 2.33
N ILE A 331 3.28 14.39 1.33
CA ILE A 331 2.87 14.91 0.03
C ILE A 331 2.66 13.73 -0.92
N ASP A 332 1.45 13.65 -1.48
CA ASP A 332 1.12 12.61 -2.46
C ASP A 332 1.33 13.12 -3.88
N VAL A 333 2.15 12.42 -4.66
CA VAL A 333 2.30 12.61 -6.10
C VAL A 333 2.19 11.27 -6.82
N PHE A 334 1.66 11.32 -8.03
CA PHE A 334 1.51 10.17 -8.91
C PHE A 334 1.88 10.55 -10.33
N SER A 335 2.55 9.65 -11.03
CA SER A 335 2.73 9.76 -12.48
C SER A 335 2.76 8.39 -13.14
N ALA A 336 2.33 8.33 -14.40
CA ALA A 336 2.35 7.11 -15.20
C ALA A 336 2.51 7.42 -16.69
N GLY A 337 3.09 6.50 -17.43
CA GLY A 337 3.22 6.56 -18.88
C GLY A 337 4.01 7.77 -19.41
N ASP A 338 3.63 8.25 -20.59
CA ASP A 338 4.19 9.46 -21.21
C ASP A 338 3.52 10.72 -20.61
N PHE A 339 3.88 11.02 -19.38
CA PHE A 339 3.34 12.16 -18.63
C PHE A 339 3.86 13.53 -19.14
N SER A 340 4.95 13.55 -19.90
CA SER A 340 5.50 14.77 -20.49
C SER A 340 4.77 15.19 -21.75
N GLY A 341 4.14 14.23 -22.41
CA GLY A 341 3.54 14.39 -23.70
C GLY A 341 4.56 14.36 -24.84
N SER A 342 4.20 13.74 -25.94
CA SER A 342 4.96 13.66 -27.17
C SER A 342 4.21 14.36 -28.31
N GLU A 343 4.78 14.38 -29.50
CA GLU A 343 4.13 14.95 -30.68
C GLU A 343 2.79 14.27 -30.97
N GLY A 344 1.74 15.06 -31.15
CA GLY A 344 0.37 14.59 -31.39
C GLY A 344 -0.41 14.17 -30.14
N THR A 345 0.07 14.52 -28.94
CA THR A 345 -0.69 14.35 -27.70
C THR A 345 -1.53 15.60 -27.37
N GLU A 346 -2.59 15.39 -26.61
CA GLU A 346 -3.47 16.42 -26.07
C GLU A 346 -3.48 16.35 -24.55
N ASP A 347 -3.65 17.51 -23.89
CA ASP A 347 -3.64 17.59 -22.42
C ASP A 347 -5.02 17.99 -21.88
N ILE A 348 -5.47 17.31 -20.82
CA ILE A 348 -6.54 17.81 -19.95
C ILE A 348 -5.90 18.17 -18.61
N VAL A 349 -6.03 19.43 -18.17
CA VAL A 349 -5.37 19.94 -16.98
C VAL A 349 -6.38 20.52 -16.00
N LEU A 350 -6.27 20.11 -14.73
CA LEU A 350 -6.92 20.73 -13.59
C LEU A 350 -5.81 21.26 -12.67
N HIS A 351 -5.80 22.57 -12.42
CA HIS A 351 -4.80 23.22 -11.59
C HIS A 351 -5.46 24.16 -10.58
N ASP A 352 -5.45 23.78 -9.31
CA ASP A 352 -5.92 24.59 -8.19
C ASP A 352 -4.79 24.82 -7.18
N PRO A 353 -4.03 25.92 -7.32
CA PRO A 353 -2.94 26.23 -6.39
C PRO A 353 -3.43 26.52 -4.95
N GLY A 354 -4.67 26.96 -4.80
CA GLY A 354 -5.26 27.28 -3.49
C GLY A 354 -5.52 26.04 -2.65
N LEU A 355 -5.97 24.96 -3.30
CA LEU A 355 -6.16 23.66 -2.67
C LEU A 355 -4.91 22.78 -2.73
N GLY A 356 -3.86 23.20 -3.45
CA GLY A 356 -2.67 22.39 -3.66
C GLY A 356 -2.95 21.15 -4.51
N VAL A 357 -3.78 21.27 -5.54
CA VAL A 357 -4.15 20.16 -6.43
C VAL A 357 -3.71 20.45 -7.85
N TYR A 358 -3.06 19.48 -8.47
CA TYR A 358 -2.74 19.48 -9.89
C TYR A 358 -2.97 18.10 -10.48
N LYS A 359 -3.70 18.05 -11.62
CA LYS A 359 -3.89 16.83 -12.42
C LYS A 359 -3.63 17.21 -13.87
N ARG A 360 -2.79 16.45 -14.55
CA ARG A 360 -2.58 16.50 -16.00
C ARG A 360 -2.77 15.11 -16.56
N ILE A 361 -3.62 15.00 -17.54
CA ILE A 361 -3.94 13.76 -18.24
C ILE A 361 -3.51 13.96 -19.69
N VAL A 362 -2.63 13.09 -20.19
CA VAL A 362 -2.10 13.13 -21.54
C VAL A 362 -2.80 12.10 -22.39
N LEU A 363 -3.38 12.53 -23.49
CA LEU A 363 -4.20 11.72 -24.39
C LEU A 363 -3.56 11.64 -25.78
N LYS A 364 -3.78 10.52 -26.46
CA LYS A 364 -3.45 10.32 -27.87
C LYS A 364 -4.46 9.35 -28.49
N ASP A 365 -5.06 9.72 -29.60
CA ASP A 365 -6.03 8.88 -30.34
C ASP A 365 -7.14 8.32 -29.43
N ASP A 366 -7.76 9.20 -28.63
CA ASP A 366 -8.77 8.86 -27.61
C ASP A 366 -8.34 7.78 -26.61
N LYS A 367 -7.05 7.65 -26.34
CA LYS A 367 -6.49 6.80 -25.30
C LYS A 367 -5.67 7.63 -24.30
N LEU A 368 -5.68 7.19 -23.05
CA LEU A 368 -4.80 7.77 -22.04
C LEU A 368 -3.39 7.19 -22.24
N VAL A 369 -2.40 8.06 -22.45
CA VAL A 369 -0.99 7.69 -22.65
C VAL A 369 -0.10 8.14 -21.49
N GLY A 370 -0.55 9.09 -20.68
CA GLY A 370 0.20 9.55 -19.51
C GLY A 370 -0.68 10.31 -18.52
N ALA A 371 -0.23 10.37 -17.27
CA ALA A 371 -0.88 11.17 -16.23
C ALA A 371 0.12 11.65 -15.18
N VAL A 372 -0.09 12.88 -14.67
CA VAL A 372 0.58 13.43 -13.48
C VAL A 372 -0.48 13.94 -12.51
N MET A 373 -0.31 13.62 -11.23
CA MET A 373 -1.19 14.11 -10.16
C MET A 373 -0.34 14.58 -8.97
N TYR A 374 -0.74 15.70 -8.38
CA TYR A 374 -0.16 16.25 -7.15
C TYR A 374 -1.28 16.63 -6.18
N GLY A 375 -1.12 16.27 -4.90
CA GLY A 375 -2.08 16.52 -3.83
C GLY A 375 -3.21 15.50 -3.80
N ASP A 376 -4.16 15.55 -4.73
CA ASP A 376 -5.20 14.53 -4.86
C ASP A 376 -4.79 13.46 -5.88
N THR A 377 -4.33 12.31 -5.40
CA THR A 377 -3.87 11.17 -6.20
C THR A 377 -4.80 9.96 -6.15
N LYS A 378 -6.03 10.13 -5.66
CA LYS A 378 -6.99 9.01 -5.43
C LYS A 378 -7.29 8.22 -6.68
N ASP A 379 -7.43 8.89 -7.82
CA ASP A 379 -7.73 8.26 -9.11
C ASP A 379 -6.50 7.69 -9.83
N GLY A 380 -5.30 7.80 -9.28
CA GLY A 380 -4.06 7.36 -9.93
C GLY A 380 -4.08 5.90 -10.37
N ALA A 381 -4.62 5.00 -9.55
CA ALA A 381 -4.75 3.58 -9.90
C ALA A 381 -5.72 3.37 -11.06
N TRP A 382 -6.80 4.12 -11.13
CA TRP A 382 -7.76 4.05 -12.22
C TRP A 382 -7.16 4.57 -13.54
N TYR A 383 -6.50 5.72 -13.54
CA TYR A 383 -5.78 6.20 -14.72
C TYR A 383 -4.71 5.21 -15.18
N PHE A 384 -3.99 4.60 -14.24
CA PHE A 384 -2.99 3.60 -14.58
C PHE A 384 -3.60 2.35 -15.23
N GLN A 385 -4.78 1.94 -14.78
CA GLN A 385 -5.50 0.83 -15.40
C GLN A 385 -5.98 1.18 -16.81
N LEU A 386 -6.58 2.37 -17.02
CA LEU A 386 -6.97 2.86 -18.36
C LEU A 386 -5.77 2.87 -19.33
N LEU A 387 -4.60 3.27 -18.83
CA LEU A 387 -3.37 3.33 -19.62
C LEU A 387 -2.85 1.92 -19.94
N LYS A 388 -2.87 1.00 -18.99
CA LYS A 388 -2.45 -0.41 -19.21
C LYS A 388 -3.35 -1.15 -20.20
N ASP A 389 -4.65 -0.91 -20.12
CA ASP A 389 -5.64 -1.58 -20.97
C ASP A 389 -5.78 -0.90 -22.33
N GLU A 390 -5.08 0.22 -22.57
CA GLU A 390 -5.21 1.05 -23.77
C GLU A 390 -6.69 1.36 -24.11
N GLN A 391 -7.49 1.58 -23.07
CA GLN A 391 -8.92 1.76 -23.21
C GLN A 391 -9.25 3.02 -24.00
N ASN A 392 -10.19 2.94 -24.97
CA ASN A 392 -10.74 4.11 -25.60
C ASN A 392 -11.58 4.90 -24.58
N ILE A 393 -11.30 6.21 -24.45
CA ILE A 393 -11.90 7.06 -23.43
C ILE A 393 -12.94 8.04 -24.01
N HIS A 394 -13.31 7.90 -25.29
CA HIS A 394 -14.20 8.82 -25.98
C HIS A 394 -15.48 9.13 -25.18
N ASP A 395 -16.15 8.09 -24.69
CA ASP A 395 -17.43 8.20 -23.97
C ASP A 395 -17.31 8.80 -22.56
N ILE A 396 -16.09 8.83 -21.99
CA ILE A 396 -15.84 9.31 -20.62
C ILE A 396 -14.98 10.58 -20.58
N ARG A 397 -14.59 11.10 -21.75
CA ARG A 397 -13.65 12.21 -21.89
C ARG A 397 -14.07 13.45 -21.11
N ASP A 398 -15.36 13.81 -21.15
CA ASP A 398 -15.91 15.02 -20.52
C ASP A 398 -15.80 15.00 -18.99
N HIS A 399 -15.69 13.82 -18.39
CA HIS A 399 -15.62 13.62 -16.95
C HIS A 399 -14.28 13.11 -16.47
N LEU A 400 -13.37 12.80 -17.41
CA LEU A 400 -12.11 12.11 -17.13
C LEU A 400 -11.28 12.81 -16.04
N VAL A 401 -11.15 14.14 -16.08
CA VAL A 401 -10.34 14.92 -15.12
C VAL A 401 -10.92 14.92 -13.70
N PHE A 402 -12.23 14.71 -13.57
CA PHE A 402 -12.91 14.69 -12.27
C PHE A 402 -12.79 13.34 -11.54
N GLY A 403 -12.30 12.31 -12.25
CA GLY A 403 -12.04 11.00 -11.68
C GLY A 403 -13.18 10.00 -11.82
N ASN A 404 -12.90 8.76 -11.45
CA ASN A 404 -13.82 7.62 -11.62
C ASN A 404 -15.17 7.79 -10.86
N ALA A 405 -15.15 8.49 -9.74
CA ALA A 405 -16.36 8.72 -8.94
C ALA A 405 -17.45 9.53 -9.68
N HIS A 406 -17.07 10.28 -10.73
CA HIS A 406 -17.98 11.10 -11.53
C HIS A 406 -18.49 10.40 -12.81
N LEU A 407 -18.05 9.17 -13.09
CA LEU A 407 -18.52 8.37 -14.22
C LEU A 407 -19.80 7.59 -13.92
N GLY A 408 -20.24 7.56 -12.69
CA GLY A 408 -21.50 6.95 -12.27
C GLY A 408 -22.60 7.98 -12.12
N ASP A 409 -23.76 7.64 -12.66
CA ASP A 409 -25.07 8.30 -12.70
C ASP A 409 -25.24 9.53 -11.78
N VAL A 410 -25.74 10.61 -12.34
CA VAL A 410 -26.02 11.89 -11.68
C VAL A 410 -27.01 11.66 -10.52
N GLY A 411 -26.52 11.32 -9.36
CA GLY A 411 -27.38 11.26 -8.18
C GLY A 411 -27.08 10.25 -7.07
N HIS A 412 -26.11 9.33 -7.19
CA HIS A 412 -25.84 8.36 -6.11
C HIS A 412 -24.35 8.24 -5.78
N LYS A 413 -24.06 8.30 -4.50
CA LYS A 413 -22.76 8.14 -3.82
C LYS A 413 -21.87 7.07 -4.46
N GLY A 414 -20.65 7.50 -4.80
CA GLY A 414 -19.50 6.76 -5.27
C GLY A 414 -19.64 5.25 -5.45
N THR A 415 -19.62 4.79 -6.69
CA THR A 415 -19.40 3.36 -6.98
C THR A 415 -18.08 2.95 -6.37
N ASN A 416 -18.12 1.93 -5.54
CA ASN A 416 -16.93 1.34 -4.93
C ASN A 416 -16.10 0.70 -6.05
N VAL A 417 -15.04 1.39 -6.49
CA VAL A 417 -14.13 0.94 -7.56
C VAL A 417 -13.64 -0.47 -7.29
N ALA A 418 -13.35 -0.78 -6.03
CA ALA A 418 -12.92 -2.09 -5.60
C ALA A 418 -13.95 -3.20 -5.89
N ALA A 419 -15.25 -2.89 -5.87
CA ALA A 419 -16.30 -3.88 -6.16
C ALA A 419 -16.34 -4.27 -7.65
N SER A 420 -16.12 -3.30 -8.55
CA SER A 420 -16.17 -3.52 -10.00
C SER A 420 -14.90 -4.09 -10.61
N MET A 421 -13.76 -4.05 -9.90
CA MET A 421 -12.50 -4.61 -10.38
C MET A 421 -12.56 -6.13 -10.53
N PRO A 422 -12.00 -6.72 -11.59
CA PRO A 422 -11.85 -8.17 -11.71
C PRO A 422 -10.87 -8.71 -10.66
N ASP A 423 -11.05 -9.96 -10.23
CA ASP A 423 -10.18 -10.59 -9.22
C ASP A 423 -8.72 -10.71 -9.67
N THR A 424 -8.48 -10.73 -10.99
CA THR A 424 -7.15 -10.74 -11.58
C THR A 424 -6.46 -9.38 -11.57
N ALA A 425 -7.19 -8.28 -11.30
CA ALA A 425 -6.62 -6.94 -11.30
C ALA A 425 -5.55 -6.80 -10.21
N GLU A 426 -4.38 -6.29 -10.60
CA GLU A 426 -3.30 -6.03 -9.67
C GLU A 426 -3.64 -4.82 -8.79
N VAL A 427 -3.58 -5.03 -7.47
CA VAL A 427 -3.84 -4.02 -6.44
C VAL A 427 -2.54 -3.47 -5.88
N CYS A 428 -1.60 -4.35 -5.60
CA CYS A 428 -0.29 -3.97 -5.04
C CYS A 428 0.84 -4.37 -5.97
N GLY A 429 1.27 -3.45 -6.84
CA GLY A 429 2.36 -3.68 -7.78
C GLY A 429 3.70 -3.97 -7.10
N CYS A 430 3.99 -3.32 -5.95
CA CYS A 430 5.24 -3.54 -5.21
C CYS A 430 5.39 -4.98 -4.69
N ASN A 431 4.27 -5.67 -4.41
CA ASN A 431 4.26 -7.04 -3.89
C ASN A 431 3.52 -8.01 -4.83
N GLY A 432 3.07 -7.54 -5.99
CA GLY A 432 2.43 -8.36 -7.02
C GLY A 432 1.14 -9.04 -6.54
N VAL A 433 0.32 -8.32 -5.74
CA VAL A 433 -0.90 -8.86 -5.13
C VAL A 433 -2.11 -8.39 -5.90
N CYS A 434 -2.92 -9.33 -6.41
CA CYS A 434 -4.18 -9.03 -7.10
C CYS A 434 -5.37 -8.99 -6.12
N LYS A 435 -6.49 -8.41 -6.56
CA LYS A 435 -7.73 -8.30 -5.78
C LYS A 435 -8.19 -9.67 -5.25
N GLY A 436 -8.24 -10.70 -6.09
CA GLY A 436 -8.67 -12.03 -5.68
C GLY A 436 -7.85 -12.62 -4.55
N THR A 437 -6.53 -12.39 -4.52
CA THR A 437 -5.66 -12.80 -3.41
C THR A 437 -6.06 -12.11 -2.10
N ILE A 438 -6.38 -10.81 -2.16
CA ILE A 438 -6.80 -10.04 -0.98
C ILE A 438 -8.16 -10.53 -0.49
N VAL A 439 -9.15 -10.64 -1.39
CA VAL A 439 -10.51 -11.10 -1.07
C VAL A 439 -10.48 -12.50 -0.46
N LYS A 440 -9.73 -13.42 -1.08
CA LYS A 440 -9.57 -14.79 -0.57
C LYS A 440 -8.96 -14.81 0.84
N ALA A 441 -7.89 -14.04 1.07
CA ALA A 441 -7.26 -13.95 2.38
C ALA A 441 -8.23 -13.37 3.44
N ILE A 442 -9.00 -12.34 3.09
CA ILE A 442 -10.02 -11.75 3.97
C ILE A 442 -11.06 -12.81 4.37
N GLN A 443 -11.57 -13.58 3.40
CA GLN A 443 -12.62 -14.58 3.62
C GLN A 443 -12.11 -15.82 4.38
N GLU A 444 -10.96 -16.36 4.02
CA GLU A 444 -10.41 -17.58 4.61
C GLU A 444 -9.87 -17.36 6.03
N HIS A 445 -9.27 -16.19 6.28
CA HIS A 445 -8.65 -15.87 7.58
C HIS A 445 -9.48 -14.89 8.42
N GLY A 446 -10.63 -14.43 7.92
CA GLY A 446 -11.48 -13.48 8.62
C GLY A 446 -10.75 -12.18 8.96
N LEU A 447 -10.07 -11.57 7.97
CA LEU A 447 -9.29 -10.35 8.19
C LEU A 447 -10.21 -9.13 8.23
N PHE A 448 -10.03 -8.24 9.20
CA PHE A 448 -10.89 -7.07 9.40
C PHE A 448 -10.13 -5.74 9.36
N THR A 449 -8.81 -5.77 9.45
CA THR A 449 -7.98 -4.55 9.44
C THR A 449 -7.02 -4.53 8.26
N LEU A 450 -6.62 -3.34 7.87
CA LEU A 450 -5.57 -3.15 6.87
C LEU A 450 -4.27 -3.87 7.27
N GLU A 451 -3.93 -3.84 8.56
CA GLU A 451 -2.73 -4.48 9.09
C GLU A 451 -2.78 -6.01 8.96
N ASP A 452 -3.93 -6.62 9.22
CA ASP A 452 -4.11 -8.06 9.00
C ASP A 452 -3.93 -8.42 7.51
N VAL A 453 -4.49 -7.61 6.60
CA VAL A 453 -4.33 -7.81 5.16
C VAL A 453 -2.86 -7.66 4.74
N ARG A 454 -2.15 -6.67 5.26
CA ARG A 454 -0.70 -6.47 5.03
C ARG A 454 0.10 -7.69 5.47
N LYS A 455 -0.16 -8.17 6.66
CA LYS A 455 0.55 -9.32 7.25
C LYS A 455 0.36 -10.60 6.43
N HIS A 456 -0.87 -10.88 5.97
CA HIS A 456 -1.19 -12.12 5.27
C HIS A 456 -0.91 -12.08 3.76
N THR A 457 -1.08 -10.91 3.12
CA THR A 457 -0.96 -10.79 1.66
C THR A 457 0.25 -10.00 1.20
N LYS A 458 0.90 -9.28 2.10
CA LYS A 458 1.92 -8.25 1.81
C LYS A 458 1.39 -7.06 0.98
N ALA A 459 0.08 -6.99 0.69
CA ALA A 459 -0.53 -5.84 0.03
C ALA A 459 -0.40 -4.59 0.91
N SER A 460 0.01 -3.47 0.34
CA SER A 460 0.22 -2.20 1.06
C SER A 460 1.33 -2.21 2.13
N SER A 461 2.19 -3.23 2.16
CA SER A 461 3.28 -3.33 3.15
C SER A 461 4.59 -2.67 2.70
N SER A 462 4.68 -2.17 1.46
CA SER A 462 5.89 -1.55 0.92
C SER A 462 5.70 -0.04 0.71
N CYS A 463 5.44 0.42 -0.51
CA CYS A 463 5.30 1.85 -0.82
C CYS A 463 4.00 2.48 -0.28
N GLY A 464 3.04 1.70 0.19
CA GLY A 464 1.75 2.17 0.69
C GLY A 464 0.79 2.74 -0.37
N SER A 465 1.17 2.73 -1.65
CA SER A 465 0.40 3.31 -2.76
C SER A 465 -1.01 2.74 -2.89
N CYS A 466 -1.16 1.45 -2.64
CA CYS A 466 -2.43 0.75 -2.75
C CYS A 466 -3.26 0.76 -1.47
N THR A 467 -2.82 1.46 -0.40
CA THR A 467 -3.51 1.47 0.90
C THR A 467 -5.00 1.75 0.76
N GLY A 468 -5.38 2.86 0.12
CA GLY A 468 -6.79 3.22 -0.06
C GLY A 468 -7.60 2.21 -0.88
N LEU A 469 -6.98 1.57 -1.88
CA LEU A 469 -7.65 0.53 -2.66
C LEU A 469 -7.80 -0.78 -1.88
N VAL A 470 -6.79 -1.18 -1.10
CA VAL A 470 -6.87 -2.32 -0.18
C VAL A 470 -7.97 -2.10 0.87
N GLU A 471 -8.09 -0.88 1.41
CA GLU A 471 -9.15 -0.50 2.34
C GLU A 471 -10.54 -0.58 1.69
N GLN A 472 -10.69 -0.14 0.44
CA GLN A 472 -11.94 -0.28 -0.30
C GLN A 472 -12.30 -1.76 -0.55
N ILE A 473 -11.33 -2.60 -0.90
CA ILE A 473 -11.54 -4.04 -1.08
C ILE A 473 -11.94 -4.66 0.27
N LEU A 474 -11.26 -4.32 1.34
CA LEU A 474 -11.58 -4.78 2.68
C LEU A 474 -13.00 -4.35 3.08
N ALA A 475 -13.34 -3.07 2.91
CA ALA A 475 -14.66 -2.53 3.18
C ALA A 475 -15.77 -3.21 2.35
N SER A 476 -15.50 -3.46 1.06
CA SER A 476 -16.47 -4.11 0.18
C SER A 476 -16.66 -5.60 0.48
N THR A 477 -15.60 -6.27 0.95
CA THR A 477 -15.61 -7.72 1.23
C THR A 477 -16.27 -8.04 2.56
N ILE A 478 -16.03 -7.23 3.60
CA ILE A 478 -16.60 -7.45 4.95
C ILE A 478 -17.87 -6.65 5.23
N GLY A 479 -18.32 -5.82 4.26
CA GLY A 479 -19.48 -4.94 4.45
C GLY A 479 -19.20 -3.83 5.46
N GLY A 480 -20.21 -3.14 5.98
CA GLY A 480 -20.08 -1.95 6.83
C GLY A 480 -19.30 -2.09 8.16
N ALA A 481 -18.50 -3.16 8.32
CA ALA A 481 -17.69 -3.43 9.51
C ALA A 481 -16.23 -2.92 9.41
N TYR A 482 -15.84 -2.31 8.29
CA TYR A 482 -14.50 -1.75 8.11
C TYR A 482 -14.37 -0.36 8.78
N GLU A 483 -13.28 -0.16 9.51
CA GLU A 483 -12.86 1.15 10.03
C GLU A 483 -11.48 1.52 9.49
N PRO A 484 -11.28 2.76 8.99
CA PRO A 484 -9.98 3.23 8.50
C PRO A 484 -8.88 3.21 9.58
N ALA A 485 -7.62 3.12 9.16
CA ALA A 485 -6.45 2.97 10.04
C ALA A 485 -6.32 4.07 11.11
N ASP A 486 -6.78 5.28 10.84
CA ASP A 486 -6.77 6.39 11.81
C ASP A 486 -7.73 6.18 12.99
N SER A 487 -8.72 5.30 12.84
CA SER A 487 -9.67 4.91 13.90
C SER A 487 -9.28 3.59 14.58
N ALA A 488 -8.40 2.79 13.96
CA ALA A 488 -8.03 1.46 14.44
C ALA A 488 -7.36 1.46 15.83
N ASN A 489 -6.69 2.54 16.19
CA ASN A 489 -6.03 2.71 17.49
C ASN A 489 -6.90 3.41 18.54
N LYS A 490 -8.12 3.85 18.19
CA LYS A 490 -9.01 4.47 19.17
C LYS A 490 -9.71 3.39 20.00
N PRO A 491 -9.80 3.56 21.33
CA PRO A 491 -10.59 2.66 22.16
C PRO A 491 -12.04 2.62 21.69
N VAL A 492 -12.69 1.47 21.82
CA VAL A 492 -14.12 1.28 21.49
C VAL A 492 -15.00 2.34 22.18
N CYS A 493 -14.66 2.68 23.42
CA CYS A 493 -15.31 3.72 24.22
C CYS A 493 -14.48 4.01 25.48
N GLY A 494 -14.94 4.91 26.33
CA GLY A 494 -14.30 5.20 27.63
C GLY A 494 -14.30 4.03 28.65
N CYS A 495 -14.98 2.93 28.36
CA CYS A 495 -15.03 1.74 29.25
C CYS A 495 -13.86 0.77 29.03
N THR A 496 -12.99 1.00 28.07
CA THR A 496 -11.87 0.13 27.74
C THR A 496 -10.75 0.93 27.08
N ASP A 497 -9.54 0.41 27.14
CA ASP A 497 -8.39 0.90 26.36
C ASP A 497 -8.20 0.12 25.04
N HIS A 498 -8.97 -0.95 24.84
CA HIS A 498 -8.88 -1.79 23.65
C HIS A 498 -9.56 -1.13 22.44
N SER A 499 -8.88 -1.19 21.29
CA SER A 499 -9.45 -0.76 20.02
C SER A 499 -10.49 -1.75 19.49
N HIS A 500 -11.29 -1.33 18.52
CA HIS A 500 -12.21 -2.25 17.81
C HIS A 500 -11.48 -3.45 17.20
N GLY A 501 -10.25 -3.25 16.69
CA GLY A 501 -9.41 -4.31 16.14
C GLY A 501 -8.99 -5.35 17.19
N ASP A 502 -8.54 -4.90 18.36
CA ASP A 502 -8.13 -5.78 19.46
C ASP A 502 -9.28 -6.63 19.95
N VAL A 503 -10.45 -6.01 20.11
CA VAL A 503 -11.68 -6.71 20.56
C VAL A 503 -12.07 -7.80 19.58
N ARG A 504 -12.11 -7.52 18.27
CA ARG A 504 -12.45 -8.52 17.24
C ARG A 504 -11.44 -9.66 17.19
N ARG A 505 -10.17 -9.37 17.36
CA ARG A 505 -9.10 -10.36 17.42
C ARG A 505 -9.31 -11.28 18.62
N ALA A 506 -9.52 -10.72 19.82
CA ALA A 506 -9.77 -11.49 21.02
C ALA A 506 -11.00 -12.40 20.90
N ILE A 507 -12.11 -11.89 20.35
CA ILE A 507 -13.33 -12.68 20.12
C ILE A 507 -13.03 -13.91 19.26
N ARG A 508 -12.23 -13.79 18.23
CA ARG A 508 -11.87 -14.87 17.32
C ARG A 508 -10.87 -15.85 17.94
N GLU A 509 -9.77 -15.35 18.47
CA GLU A 509 -8.67 -16.19 18.99
C GLU A 509 -9.06 -16.98 20.24
N HIS A 510 -9.93 -16.40 21.07
CA HIS A 510 -10.34 -17.01 22.34
C HIS A 510 -11.77 -17.56 22.32
N LYS A 511 -12.41 -17.61 21.14
CA LYS A 511 -13.79 -18.11 20.95
C LYS A 511 -14.78 -17.49 21.97
N LEU A 512 -14.77 -16.15 22.06
CA LEU A 512 -15.67 -15.45 22.97
C LEU A 512 -17.07 -15.36 22.33
N LEU A 513 -18.09 -15.94 23.00
CA LEU A 513 -19.41 -16.12 22.41
C LEU A 513 -20.45 -15.12 22.90
N SER A 514 -20.14 -14.34 23.92
CA SER A 514 -21.08 -13.36 24.49
C SER A 514 -20.42 -12.01 24.79
N VAL A 515 -21.24 -10.98 24.93
CA VAL A 515 -20.81 -9.65 25.40
C VAL A 515 -20.15 -9.75 26.77
N GLY A 516 -20.72 -10.54 27.69
CA GLY A 516 -20.20 -10.72 29.04
C GLY A 516 -18.83 -11.42 29.05
N ASP A 517 -18.63 -12.46 28.24
CA ASP A 517 -17.36 -13.17 28.13
C ASP A 517 -16.28 -12.25 27.58
N THR A 518 -16.62 -11.44 26.56
CA THR A 518 -15.69 -10.49 25.95
C THR A 518 -15.27 -9.40 26.92
N GLN A 519 -16.22 -8.84 27.67
CA GLN A 519 -15.94 -7.82 28.69
C GLN A 519 -15.08 -8.38 29.82
N LYS A 520 -15.34 -9.58 30.27
CA LYS A 520 -14.57 -10.25 31.32
C LYS A 520 -13.15 -10.58 30.87
N PHE A 521 -13.01 -11.12 29.66
CA PHE A 521 -11.71 -11.52 29.12
C PHE A 521 -10.78 -10.32 28.90
N LEU A 522 -11.34 -9.22 28.38
CA LEU A 522 -10.61 -7.99 28.09
C LEU A 522 -10.60 -6.99 29.27
N GLU A 523 -10.95 -7.40 30.46
CA GLU A 523 -10.92 -6.61 31.69
C GLU A 523 -11.59 -5.22 31.53
N TRP A 524 -12.85 -5.22 31.03
CA TRP A 524 -13.61 -3.97 30.83
C TRP A 524 -13.73 -3.17 32.12
N LYS A 525 -13.41 -1.88 32.10
CA LYS A 525 -13.44 -0.97 33.27
C LYS A 525 -14.82 -0.86 33.94
N THR A 526 -15.88 -1.08 33.15
CA THR A 526 -17.27 -1.03 33.63
C THR A 526 -17.96 -2.39 33.44
N PRO A 527 -18.52 -3.01 34.46
CA PRO A 527 -19.06 -4.38 34.40
C PRO A 527 -20.17 -4.59 33.36
N ASN A 528 -20.94 -3.55 33.06
CA ASN A 528 -22.08 -3.62 32.14
C ASN A 528 -21.83 -2.92 30.79
N GLY A 529 -20.64 -2.35 30.59
CA GLY A 529 -20.35 -1.55 29.41
C GLY A 529 -21.21 -0.28 29.31
N CYS A 530 -21.27 0.33 28.14
CA CYS A 530 -22.04 1.53 27.83
C CYS A 530 -22.86 1.36 26.55
N ALA A 531 -23.64 2.38 26.22
CA ALA A 531 -24.46 2.42 25.00
C ALA A 531 -23.67 2.31 23.68
N THR A 532 -22.36 2.54 23.72
CA THR A 532 -21.46 2.42 22.55
C THR A 532 -20.87 1.03 22.44
N CYS A 533 -20.21 0.52 23.49
CA CYS A 533 -19.50 -0.75 23.41
C CYS A 533 -20.40 -1.96 23.39
N ARG A 534 -21.48 -1.97 24.17
CA ARG A 534 -22.34 -3.16 24.28
C ARG A 534 -22.95 -3.61 22.95
N PRO A 535 -23.56 -2.71 22.14
CA PRO A 535 -24.03 -3.07 20.80
C PRO A 535 -22.90 -3.49 19.84
N ALA A 536 -21.73 -2.86 19.96
CA ALA A 536 -20.56 -3.21 19.14
C ALA A 536 -20.06 -4.63 19.46
N LEU A 537 -19.90 -4.96 20.75
CA LEU A 537 -19.50 -6.30 21.20
C LEU A 537 -20.50 -7.37 20.75
N ASN A 538 -21.80 -7.12 20.93
CA ASN A 538 -22.84 -8.04 20.49
C ASN A 538 -22.77 -8.31 18.99
N TYR A 539 -22.60 -7.25 18.19
CA TYR A 539 -22.42 -7.37 16.75
C TYR A 539 -21.17 -8.18 16.40
N TYR A 540 -20.04 -7.96 17.08
CA TYR A 540 -18.79 -8.67 16.80
C TYR A 540 -18.88 -10.15 17.17
N CYS A 541 -19.49 -10.51 18.29
CA CYS A 541 -19.72 -11.90 18.66
C CYS A 541 -20.59 -12.62 17.62
N ILE A 542 -21.74 -12.03 17.26
CA ILE A 542 -22.69 -12.64 16.31
C ILE A 542 -22.08 -12.72 14.90
N SER A 543 -21.37 -11.69 14.44
CA SER A 543 -20.76 -11.71 13.11
C SER A 543 -19.59 -12.69 12.99
N THR A 544 -18.86 -12.95 14.09
CA THR A 544 -17.75 -13.91 14.12
C THR A 544 -18.23 -15.36 14.31
N TRP A 545 -19.26 -15.55 15.14
CA TRP A 545 -19.80 -16.88 15.51
C TRP A 545 -21.31 -16.95 15.29
N PRO A 546 -21.83 -16.91 14.03
CA PRO A 546 -23.26 -16.71 13.74
C PRO A 546 -24.18 -17.78 14.33
N HIS A 547 -23.68 -19.00 14.52
CA HIS A 547 -24.48 -20.15 15.02
C HIS A 547 -24.26 -20.45 16.49
N GLU A 548 -23.24 -19.87 17.13
CA GLU A 548 -22.85 -20.20 18.48
C GLU A 548 -22.98 -19.02 19.46
N ALA A 549 -22.84 -17.78 18.94
CA ALA A 549 -22.84 -16.57 19.77
C ALA A 549 -24.21 -16.35 20.44
N LEU A 550 -24.15 -15.92 21.69
CA LEU A 550 -25.34 -15.56 22.47
C LEU A 550 -25.70 -14.10 22.17
N ASP A 551 -26.87 -13.92 21.56
CA ASP A 551 -27.42 -12.58 21.32
C ASP A 551 -27.72 -11.87 22.65
N ASP A 552 -27.24 -10.62 22.79
CA ASP A 552 -27.52 -9.80 23.96
C ASP A 552 -28.72 -8.88 23.72
N PRO A 553 -29.92 -9.20 24.23
CA PRO A 553 -31.10 -8.37 24.02
C PRO A 553 -30.96 -6.94 24.54
N GLN A 554 -30.15 -6.71 25.59
CA GLN A 554 -29.93 -5.38 26.14
C GLN A 554 -29.13 -4.46 25.20
N SER A 555 -28.33 -5.04 24.31
CA SER A 555 -27.61 -4.28 23.28
C SER A 555 -28.55 -3.55 22.33
N ARG A 556 -29.72 -4.09 22.08
CA ARG A 556 -30.76 -3.46 21.23
C ARG A 556 -31.46 -2.33 21.97
N PHE A 557 -31.83 -2.54 23.22
CA PHE A 557 -32.57 -1.57 24.03
C PHE A 557 -31.73 -0.35 24.41
N ILE A 558 -30.42 -0.47 24.57
CA ILE A 558 -29.54 0.65 24.90
C ILE A 558 -29.53 1.69 23.77
N ASN A 559 -29.48 1.26 22.51
CA ASN A 559 -29.50 2.19 21.37
C ASN A 559 -30.84 2.95 21.25
N GLU A 560 -31.93 2.34 21.58
CA GLU A 560 -33.23 2.96 21.53
C GLU A 560 -33.45 3.97 22.66
N ARG A 561 -33.05 3.60 23.86
CA ARG A 561 -33.19 4.47 25.05
C ARG A 561 -32.31 5.71 24.98
N ALA A 562 -31.18 5.65 24.30
CA ALA A 562 -30.23 6.75 24.29
C ALA A 562 -30.40 7.75 23.14
N HIS A 563 -30.85 7.30 21.96
CA HIS A 563 -30.74 8.12 20.74
C HIS A 563 -31.91 8.02 19.75
N ALA A 564 -32.82 7.07 19.92
CA ALA A 564 -33.88 6.94 18.93
C ALA A 564 -35.06 7.85 19.28
N ASN A 565 -35.38 8.69 18.32
CA ASN A 565 -36.61 9.42 18.29
C ASN A 565 -36.82 10.47 19.39
N ILE A 566 -35.75 11.03 19.96
CA ILE A 566 -35.85 12.23 20.79
C ILE A 566 -36.27 13.39 19.90
N GLN A 567 -37.35 14.05 20.27
CA GLN A 567 -37.83 15.26 19.62
C GLN A 567 -37.08 16.50 20.16
N LYS A 568 -37.19 17.61 19.46
CA LYS A 568 -36.52 18.87 19.86
C LYS A 568 -36.96 19.39 21.24
N ASP A 569 -38.17 19.04 21.66
CA ASP A 569 -38.77 19.39 22.94
C ASP A 569 -38.43 18.43 24.09
N GLY A 570 -37.59 17.44 23.84
CA GLY A 570 -37.20 16.41 24.80
C GLY A 570 -38.18 15.24 24.96
N THR A 571 -39.30 15.25 24.25
CA THR A 571 -40.22 14.11 24.16
C THR A 571 -39.73 13.05 23.16
N TYR A 572 -40.46 11.97 23.02
CA TYR A 572 -40.11 10.85 22.17
C TYR A 572 -41.17 10.57 21.11
N SER A 573 -40.71 10.05 19.97
CA SER A 573 -41.51 9.47 18.94
C SER A 573 -41.54 7.94 19.11
N VAL A 574 -42.72 7.35 19.15
CA VAL A 574 -42.92 5.89 19.23
C VAL A 574 -43.57 5.42 17.96
N VAL A 575 -42.91 4.50 17.24
CA VAL A 575 -43.39 4.02 15.93
C VAL A 575 -43.47 2.49 15.95
N PRO A 576 -44.64 1.92 16.24
CA PRO A 576 -44.84 0.49 16.14
C PRO A 576 -44.49 -0.03 14.76
N ARG A 577 -43.91 -1.22 14.70
CA ARG A 577 -43.44 -1.81 13.43
C ARG A 577 -44.64 -2.26 12.59
N MET A 578 -44.72 -1.77 11.37
CA MET A 578 -45.71 -2.18 10.37
C MET A 578 -44.96 -2.57 9.09
N TRP A 579 -45.02 -3.83 8.71
CA TRP A 579 -44.31 -4.36 7.55
C TRP A 579 -45.00 -4.00 6.26
N GLY A 580 -44.38 -3.17 5.42
CA GLY A 580 -44.97 -2.70 4.15
C GLY A 580 -46.31 -1.96 4.32
N GLY A 581 -46.55 -1.38 5.49
CA GLY A 581 -47.80 -0.68 5.79
C GLY A 581 -48.98 -1.63 6.11
N LEU A 582 -48.77 -2.96 6.15
CA LEU A 582 -49.80 -3.91 6.55
C LEU A 582 -50.08 -3.80 8.05
N THR A 583 -51.35 -3.79 8.39
CA THR A 583 -51.83 -3.75 9.76
C THR A 583 -53.21 -4.43 9.85
N THR A 584 -53.62 -4.71 11.06
CA THR A 584 -54.94 -5.31 11.34
C THR A 584 -55.80 -4.32 12.12
N PRO A 585 -57.17 -4.52 12.11
CA PRO A 585 -58.06 -3.72 12.96
C PRO A 585 -57.69 -3.79 14.46
N GLY A 586 -57.14 -4.92 14.93
CA GLY A 586 -56.66 -5.09 16.30
C GLY A 586 -55.45 -4.22 16.61
N GLU A 587 -54.44 -4.23 15.73
CA GLU A 587 -53.24 -3.39 15.86
C GLU A 587 -53.59 -1.92 15.81
N LEU A 588 -54.49 -1.50 14.93
CA LEU A 588 -54.94 -0.09 14.86
C LEU A 588 -55.64 0.34 16.15
N ARG A 589 -56.46 -0.54 16.77
CA ARG A 589 -57.05 -0.26 18.08
C ARG A 589 -55.98 -0.15 19.16
N ALA A 590 -55.04 -1.07 19.20
CA ALA A 590 -53.94 -1.02 20.17
C ALA A 590 -53.12 0.29 20.06
N ILE A 591 -52.90 0.78 18.86
CA ILE A 591 -52.24 2.08 18.65
C ILE A 591 -53.13 3.23 19.19
N ALA A 592 -54.42 3.22 18.89
CA ALA A 592 -55.36 4.22 19.38
C ALA A 592 -55.47 4.19 20.92
N ASP A 593 -55.66 2.99 21.50
CA ASP A 593 -55.76 2.81 22.95
C ASP A 593 -54.48 3.28 23.68
N ALA A 594 -53.32 2.96 23.12
CA ALA A 594 -52.05 3.44 23.65
C ALA A 594 -51.90 4.98 23.54
N ALA A 595 -52.31 5.55 22.42
CA ALA A 595 -52.27 7.00 22.23
C ALA A 595 -53.17 7.74 23.24
N GLU A 596 -54.37 7.19 23.53
CA GLU A 596 -55.29 7.73 24.52
C GLU A 596 -54.76 7.54 25.93
N LYS A 597 -54.33 6.32 26.28
CA LYS A 597 -53.80 5.95 27.59
C LYS A 597 -52.65 6.82 28.06
N TYR A 598 -51.71 7.08 27.15
CA TYR A 598 -50.51 7.88 27.42
C TYR A 598 -50.68 9.35 27.03
N LYS A 599 -51.86 9.78 26.63
CA LYS A 599 -52.20 11.16 26.27
C LYS A 599 -51.24 11.70 25.20
N VAL A 600 -51.00 10.90 24.16
CA VAL A 600 -50.10 11.29 23.08
C VAL A 600 -50.68 12.49 22.31
N PRO A 601 -49.97 13.62 22.22
CA PRO A 601 -50.53 14.83 21.65
C PRO A 601 -50.69 14.77 20.13
N THR A 602 -49.93 13.93 19.45
CA THR A 602 -49.98 13.85 17.99
C THR A 602 -49.77 12.41 17.50
N VAL A 603 -50.69 11.91 16.70
CA VAL A 603 -50.57 10.64 15.97
C VAL A 603 -50.48 10.96 14.49
N LYS A 604 -49.43 10.49 13.82
CA LYS A 604 -49.11 10.86 12.45
C LYS A 604 -48.87 9.63 11.57
N VAL A 605 -49.55 9.56 10.43
CA VAL A 605 -49.23 8.59 9.36
C VAL A 605 -48.02 9.11 8.62
N THR A 606 -46.96 8.31 8.56
CA THR A 606 -45.67 8.72 7.95
C THR A 606 -45.58 8.29 6.49
N GLY A 607 -44.74 8.97 5.72
CA GLY A 607 -44.41 8.57 4.35
C GLY A 607 -43.69 7.21 4.26
N GLY A 608 -43.31 6.63 5.40
CA GLY A 608 -42.76 5.26 5.53
C GLY A 608 -43.82 4.20 5.75
N GLN A 609 -45.11 4.51 5.52
CA GLN A 609 -46.25 3.58 5.70
C GLN A 609 -46.35 3.06 7.15
N ARG A 610 -46.14 3.95 8.13
CA ARG A 610 -46.21 3.65 9.57
C ARG A 610 -46.98 4.75 10.29
N ILE A 611 -47.42 4.42 11.51
CA ILE A 611 -48.04 5.38 12.42
C ILE A 611 -47.00 5.77 13.47
N ASP A 612 -46.82 7.08 13.66
CA ASP A 612 -45.89 7.67 14.60
C ASP A 612 -46.66 8.38 15.72
N LEU A 613 -46.33 8.03 16.95
CA LEU A 613 -46.87 8.64 18.15
C LEU A 613 -45.86 9.65 18.71
N LEU A 614 -46.11 10.92 18.48
CA LEU A 614 -45.21 12.04 18.80
C LEU A 614 -45.60 12.69 20.15
N GLY A 615 -44.58 13.08 20.91
CA GLY A 615 -44.79 13.76 22.19
C GLY A 615 -44.88 12.83 23.40
N VAL A 616 -44.43 11.57 23.27
CA VAL A 616 -44.42 10.58 24.34
C VAL A 616 -43.34 10.96 25.37
N LYS A 617 -43.69 10.89 26.67
CA LYS A 617 -42.74 11.15 27.75
C LYS A 617 -41.80 9.96 27.95
N LYS A 618 -40.58 10.22 28.39
CA LYS A 618 -39.56 9.20 28.59
C LYS A 618 -39.99 8.11 29.57
N GLU A 619 -40.65 8.45 30.65
CA GLU A 619 -41.14 7.56 31.67
C GLU A 619 -42.24 6.58 31.17
N ASP A 620 -43.00 7.00 30.15
CA ASP A 620 -44.10 6.20 29.59
C ASP A 620 -43.61 5.16 28.57
N LEU A 621 -42.42 5.29 28.04
CA LEU A 621 -41.89 4.43 26.97
C LEU A 621 -41.92 2.93 27.32
N PRO A 622 -41.41 2.47 28.47
CA PRO A 622 -41.41 1.03 28.80
C PRO A 622 -42.82 0.41 28.88
N ALA A 623 -43.74 1.16 29.47
CA ALA A 623 -45.13 0.70 29.62
C ALA A 623 -45.85 0.67 28.26
N MET A 624 -45.68 1.69 27.43
CA MET A 624 -46.24 1.74 26.08
C MET A 624 -45.70 0.61 25.19
N TRP A 625 -44.43 0.29 25.27
CA TRP A 625 -43.83 -0.83 24.54
C TRP A 625 -44.38 -2.17 25.00
N ALA A 626 -44.64 -2.33 26.31
CA ALA A 626 -45.27 -3.53 26.84
C ALA A 626 -46.72 -3.70 26.34
N ASP A 627 -47.48 -2.60 26.28
CA ASP A 627 -48.85 -2.63 25.72
C ASP A 627 -48.84 -3.06 24.23
N PHE A 628 -47.93 -2.53 23.43
CA PHE A 628 -47.78 -2.95 22.04
C PHE A 628 -47.32 -4.41 21.90
N ALA A 629 -46.43 -4.88 22.77
CA ALA A 629 -46.02 -6.30 22.78
C ALA A 629 -47.20 -7.25 23.11
N GLN A 630 -48.09 -6.86 24.02
CA GLN A 630 -49.31 -7.62 24.32
C GLN A 630 -50.27 -7.70 23.11
N ALA A 631 -50.29 -6.67 22.27
CA ALA A 631 -51.05 -6.63 21.03
C ALA A 631 -50.31 -7.34 19.84
N GLY A 632 -49.18 -7.98 20.08
CA GLY A 632 -48.37 -8.65 19.08
C GLY A 632 -47.54 -7.72 18.20
N MET A 633 -47.46 -6.43 18.56
CA MET A 633 -46.71 -5.42 17.81
C MET A 633 -45.32 -5.26 18.39
N VAL A 634 -44.33 -5.16 17.53
CA VAL A 634 -42.95 -4.87 17.91
C VAL A 634 -42.75 -3.33 17.87
N SER A 635 -42.31 -2.79 19.00
CA SER A 635 -41.94 -1.37 19.11
C SER A 635 -40.65 -1.25 19.91
N GLY A 636 -40.06 -0.07 19.93
CA GLY A 636 -38.84 0.14 20.71
C GLY A 636 -37.57 -0.36 20.01
N HIS A 637 -37.45 -0.32 18.68
CA HIS A 637 -36.23 -0.66 17.96
C HIS A 637 -35.55 0.56 17.34
N ALA A 638 -34.23 0.50 17.20
CA ALA A 638 -33.41 1.61 16.72
C ALA A 638 -33.70 1.97 15.26
N TYR A 639 -34.23 3.15 15.05
CA TYR A 639 -34.37 3.73 13.71
C TYR A 639 -33.01 4.22 13.22
N GLY A 640 -32.44 3.57 12.22
CA GLY A 640 -31.20 3.98 11.60
C GLY A 640 -30.12 2.93 11.52
N LYS A 641 -30.19 1.90 12.36
CA LYS A 641 -29.19 0.81 12.40
C LYS A 641 -29.78 -0.58 12.17
N SER A 642 -31.08 -0.70 11.93
CA SER A 642 -31.76 -1.97 11.61
C SER A 642 -32.66 -1.82 10.39
N LEU A 643 -33.08 -2.94 9.81
CA LEU A 643 -34.08 -2.97 8.74
C LEU A 643 -35.38 -2.36 9.30
N ARG A 644 -35.74 -1.15 8.85
CA ARG A 644 -36.84 -0.37 9.43
C ARG A 644 -38.19 -0.80 8.91
N THR A 645 -38.28 -0.93 7.60
CA THR A 645 -39.51 -1.30 6.91
C THR A 645 -39.21 -1.57 5.44
N VAL A 646 -40.07 -2.30 4.80
CA VAL A 646 -40.17 -2.40 3.33
C VAL A 646 -41.29 -1.47 2.90
N LYS A 647 -41.03 -0.53 1.99
CA LYS A 647 -42.09 0.24 1.35
C LYS A 647 -42.68 -0.61 0.25
N THR A 648 -43.99 -0.84 0.30
CA THR A 648 -44.73 -1.52 -0.75
C THR A 648 -45.56 -0.52 -1.53
N CYS A 649 -45.69 -0.71 -2.84
CA CYS A 649 -46.63 -0.04 -3.65
C CYS A 649 -47.85 -0.96 -3.85
N VAL A 650 -49.06 -0.46 -3.61
CA VAL A 650 -50.26 -1.15 -4.03
C VAL A 650 -50.29 -0.94 -5.54
N GLY A 651 -49.87 -1.93 -6.28
CA GLY A 651 -49.90 -1.90 -7.74
C GLY A 651 -51.33 -1.56 -8.24
N ALA A 652 -51.42 -0.75 -9.26
CA ALA A 652 -52.66 -0.47 -9.95
C ALA A 652 -53.19 -1.72 -10.65
#